data_24474fb7d2da74a30ea8caa2be28ceab
#
_entry.id   24474fb7d2da74a30ea8caa2be28ceab
#
_cell.length_a   1.000
_cell.length_b   1.000
_cell.length_c   1.000
_cell.angle_alpha   90.00
_cell.angle_beta   90.00
_cell.angle_gamma   90.00
#
_symmetry.space_group_name_H-M   'P 1'
#
loop_
_entity.id
_entity.type
_entity.pdbx_description
1 polymer ?
#
loop_
_entity_poly.entity_id
_entity_poly.type
_entity_poly.pdbx_seq_one_letter_code
_entity_poly.pdbx_strand_id
1 'polypeptide(L)'
;MHLAIICLFTGCTIFAQNIDVQPIPQQVSKQGGQINLPETYQLLGETEANPYAVQELKDLLGGKHPANTGLRIYIGEKGDKSIRKFTRQIPNQKEGYYLSINNKEIILAGNDERGTYYALQTLKQLLKDNQLPVIEIQDYPAICYRGVVEGFYGTPWSHNARLRQLQFYGENKMNTYIYGPKDDPYHSSPNWRLPYPEKEAKQLQELVKVAQENEVDFVWAIHPGQDIKWNKEDRELLLAKFEKMYHLGVRSFAVFFDDISGEGTNPVKQAELLNYIDEHFVKVKPDVTPLIMCPTEYNKSWSDPAKGYLTTLGDKLNPSIQIMWTGDRVISDITQDGIQWINERIKRPAYIWWNFPVSDYVRDHLLMGPVYGNDTQIANQMSGFVTNPMEHAEASKIAIYSVASYAWNPQKYNSEKTWKDAIMNILPDAATELEFFAAHNSDLGPNGHKYRREESVNLQPTAQSFTESYIKNKTYTEKDFSILQETFSQMIESSDILVAHADKNPIIVEIMPWLYQFKLLGETGNEVLAMVKAYDKNDQSLFMRKYKHVKALQQQMFQIDQTYNQNPYQPGIKTAGRVIKPLIDQTFATVTQCYNQKYSTLLNAETDYMPHKLISDISQIKNLPLQVKINRIQISPALEVIKWPGNGSLTIELDQVYPGENIEIDFGKPEIETWGSLEISANGKDWSKVHFTQENNRLTASLQQKPIKAVRFTNMQHQEQEIYLRRFIITIDK
;
A
#
# COMPACT_ATOMS: atom_id res chain seq x y z
N MET A 1 -11.00 42.77 60.55
CA MET A 1 -10.48 43.34 59.27
C MET A 1 -9.57 42.29 58.66
N HIS A 2 -10.13 41.44 57.75
CA HIS A 2 -9.38 40.39 57.08
C HIS A 2 -9.19 40.83 55.63
N LEU A 3 -7.94 41.03 55.26
CA LEU A 3 -7.54 41.37 53.92
C LEU A 3 -7.44 40.06 53.10
N ALA A 4 -8.31 39.85 52.12
CA ALA A 4 -8.22 38.77 51.19
C ALA A 4 -7.34 39.20 50.00
N ILE A 5 -6.19 38.55 49.82
CA ILE A 5 -5.33 38.71 48.66
C ILE A 5 -5.90 37.82 47.51
N ILE A 6 -6.45 38.47 46.51
CA ILE A 6 -6.86 37.81 45.27
C ILE A 6 -5.62 37.71 44.37
N CYS A 7 -5.04 36.51 44.26
CA CYS A 7 -4.07 36.20 43.22
C CYS A 7 -4.81 35.98 41.85
N LEU A 8 -4.71 36.96 40.96
CA LEU A 8 -5.09 36.81 39.56
C LEU A 8 -4.07 35.89 38.87
N PHE A 9 -4.43 34.66 38.69
CA PHE A 9 -3.77 33.80 37.68
C PHE A 9 -4.21 34.25 36.30
N THR A 10 -3.38 35.02 35.61
CA THR A 10 -3.50 35.22 34.14
C THR A 10 -3.07 33.93 33.48
N GLY A 11 -4.03 33.08 33.18
CA GLY A 11 -3.84 31.91 32.30
C GLY A 11 -3.49 32.41 30.88
N CYS A 12 -2.21 32.37 30.53
CA CYS A 12 -1.81 32.40 29.13
C CYS A 12 -2.38 31.16 28.45
N THR A 13 -3.53 31.28 27.80
CA THR A 13 -3.97 30.34 26.82
C THR A 13 -3.00 30.41 25.65
N ILE A 14 -2.05 29.49 25.60
CA ILE A 14 -1.22 29.26 24.44
C ILE A 14 -2.16 28.68 23.39
N PHE A 15 -2.69 29.53 22.52
CA PHE A 15 -3.27 29.08 21.25
C PHE A 15 -2.14 28.41 20.47
N ALA A 16 -2.18 27.10 20.35
CA ALA A 16 -1.34 26.36 19.42
C ALA A 16 -1.71 26.85 18.02
N GLN A 17 -0.99 27.84 17.52
CA GLN A 17 -1.14 28.30 16.15
C GLN A 17 -0.58 27.20 15.25
N ASN A 18 -1.45 26.54 14.46
CA ASN A 18 -1.07 25.54 13.49
C ASN A 18 0.01 26.10 12.56
N ILE A 19 1.12 25.41 12.46
CA ILE A 19 2.09 25.59 11.40
C ILE A 19 1.83 24.53 10.33
N ASP A 20 2.04 24.90 9.10
CA ASP A 20 1.87 24.00 7.95
C ASP A 20 3.20 23.29 7.67
N VAL A 21 3.57 22.39 8.58
CA VAL A 21 4.77 21.55 8.52
C VAL A 21 4.40 20.10 8.85
N GLN A 22 4.85 19.18 8.00
CA GLN A 22 4.70 17.75 8.22
C GLN A 22 6.06 17.05 8.09
N PRO A 23 6.31 16.07 8.93
CA PRO A 23 5.63 15.69 10.19
C PRO A 23 5.50 16.85 11.18
N ILE A 24 4.41 16.83 11.97
CA ILE A 24 4.16 17.89 12.96
C ILE A 24 5.24 17.87 14.04
N PRO A 25 5.98 18.99 14.26
CA PRO A 25 7.06 19.03 15.23
C PRO A 25 6.59 18.84 16.69
N GLN A 26 7.50 18.34 17.53
CA GLN A 26 7.24 18.13 18.97
C GLN A 26 6.93 19.46 19.69
N GLN A 27 7.74 20.48 19.46
CA GLN A 27 7.57 21.80 20.11
C GLN A 27 7.76 22.91 19.10
N VAL A 28 6.86 23.87 19.13
CA VAL A 28 6.88 25.05 18.24
C VAL A 28 6.57 26.30 19.05
N SER A 29 7.38 27.34 18.91
CA SER A 29 7.15 28.67 19.44
C SER A 29 7.15 29.71 18.32
N LYS A 30 5.97 30.21 17.97
CA LYS A 30 5.83 31.33 17.03
C LYS A 30 6.00 32.65 17.75
N GLN A 31 6.88 33.51 17.25
CA GLN A 31 7.11 34.84 17.81
C GLN A 31 6.37 35.94 17.04
N GLY A 32 5.66 35.58 15.97
CA GLY A 32 4.97 36.51 15.08
C GLY A 32 5.90 37.23 14.11
N GLY A 33 5.35 37.59 12.94
CA GLY A 33 6.11 38.23 11.87
C GLY A 33 6.74 37.25 10.90
N GLN A 34 7.30 37.81 9.83
CA GLN A 34 7.99 37.09 8.75
C GLN A 34 9.28 37.83 8.41
N ILE A 35 10.25 37.13 7.87
CA ILE A 35 11.46 37.69 7.27
C ILE A 35 11.48 37.34 5.78
N ASN A 36 11.97 38.25 4.96
CA ASN A 36 12.37 37.97 3.58
C ASN A 36 13.79 37.43 3.59
N LEU A 37 14.07 36.36 2.84
CA LEU A 37 15.44 35.94 2.59
C LEU A 37 16.17 37.01 1.79
N PRO A 38 17.27 37.60 2.34
CA PRO A 38 18.00 38.66 1.63
C PRO A 38 18.83 38.09 0.49
N GLU A 39 19.27 38.95 -0.43
CA GLU A 39 20.14 38.58 -1.56
C GLU A 39 21.55 38.11 -1.10
N THR A 40 21.96 38.51 0.10
CA THR A 40 23.27 38.12 0.67
C THR A 40 23.12 37.50 2.06
N TYR A 41 23.91 36.47 2.32
CA TYR A 41 23.89 35.76 3.62
C TYR A 41 25.30 35.34 4.04
N GLN A 42 25.51 35.13 5.33
CA GLN A 42 26.74 34.57 5.88
C GLN A 42 26.43 33.11 6.33
N LEU A 43 27.08 32.13 5.64
CA LEU A 43 26.97 30.71 6.01
C LEU A 43 28.05 30.35 7.01
N LEU A 44 27.70 29.77 8.13
CA LEU A 44 28.57 29.40 9.25
C LEU A 44 28.41 27.92 9.59
N GLY A 45 29.50 27.14 9.50
CA GLY A 45 29.50 25.70 9.76
C GLY A 45 29.52 24.80 8.53
N GLU A 46 29.58 25.35 7.31
CA GLU A 46 29.52 24.60 6.05
C GLU A 46 30.62 23.52 5.89
N THR A 47 31.76 23.66 6.60
CA THR A 47 32.88 22.70 6.53
C THR A 47 32.84 21.66 7.66
N GLU A 48 31.97 21.83 8.64
CA GLU A 48 31.84 20.96 9.82
C GLU A 48 30.57 20.09 9.71
N ALA A 49 29.48 20.63 9.14
CA ALA A 49 28.17 20.02 9.08
C ALA A 49 28.05 18.94 7.99
N ASN A 50 26.99 18.14 8.09
CA ASN A 50 26.58 17.15 7.09
C ASN A 50 26.67 17.71 5.65
N PRO A 51 27.49 17.14 4.76
CA PRO A 51 27.72 17.71 3.44
C PRO A 51 26.48 17.73 2.54
N TYR A 52 25.57 16.77 2.69
CA TYR A 52 24.32 16.71 1.93
C TYR A 52 23.36 17.81 2.36
N ALA A 53 23.21 18.03 3.68
CA ALA A 53 22.42 19.14 4.20
C ALA A 53 23.00 20.51 3.75
N VAL A 54 24.31 20.66 3.76
CA VAL A 54 24.96 21.89 3.29
C VAL A 54 24.72 22.13 1.80
N GLN A 55 24.84 21.10 0.97
CA GLN A 55 24.61 21.22 -0.47
C GLN A 55 23.16 21.58 -0.76
N GLU A 56 22.21 20.86 -0.15
CA GLU A 56 20.78 21.12 -0.34
C GLU A 56 20.35 22.50 0.19
N LEU A 57 20.98 23.00 1.27
CA LEU A 57 20.76 24.36 1.75
C LEU A 57 21.27 25.39 0.71
N LYS A 58 22.43 25.18 0.10
CA LYS A 58 22.94 26.05 -0.96
C LYS A 58 22.02 26.06 -2.18
N ASP A 59 21.49 24.90 -2.55
CA ASP A 59 20.53 24.77 -3.65
C ASP A 59 19.22 25.51 -3.34
N LEU A 60 18.72 25.39 -2.09
CA LEU A 60 17.52 26.12 -1.61
C LEU A 60 17.73 27.64 -1.65
N LEU A 61 18.93 28.11 -1.31
CA LEU A 61 19.27 29.54 -1.33
C LEU A 61 19.54 30.06 -2.73
N GLY A 62 19.55 29.23 -3.76
CA GLY A 62 19.91 29.44 -5.16
C GLY A 62 19.82 30.86 -5.66
N GLY A 63 20.82 31.35 -6.42
CA GLY A 63 20.89 32.72 -6.91
C GLY A 63 21.27 33.79 -5.86
N LYS A 64 21.24 33.47 -4.55
CA LYS A 64 21.70 34.36 -3.47
C LYS A 64 23.21 34.18 -3.22
N HIS A 65 23.84 35.22 -2.74
CA HIS A 65 25.32 35.26 -2.67
C HIS A 65 25.84 35.16 -1.25
N PRO A 66 26.78 34.23 -0.94
CA PRO A 66 27.46 34.24 0.33
C PRO A 66 28.31 35.52 0.49
N ALA A 67 28.26 36.13 1.66
CA ALA A 67 28.96 37.37 1.98
C ALA A 67 29.43 37.36 3.45
N ASN A 68 30.35 38.27 3.79
CA ASN A 68 30.82 38.41 5.18
C ASN A 68 29.84 39.21 6.06
N THR A 69 28.74 39.70 5.51
CA THR A 69 27.72 40.49 6.18
C THR A 69 26.34 40.04 5.71
N GLY A 70 25.28 40.36 6.45
CA GLY A 70 23.91 40.00 6.12
C GLY A 70 23.29 39.03 7.13
N LEU A 71 22.26 38.31 6.68
CA LEU A 71 21.62 37.30 7.50
C LEU A 71 22.61 36.14 7.77
N ARG A 72 22.78 35.80 9.04
CA ARG A 72 23.63 34.69 9.45
C ARG A 72 22.85 33.38 9.40
N ILE A 73 23.37 32.38 8.72
CA ILE A 73 22.81 31.04 8.66
C ILE A 73 23.81 30.10 9.32
N TYR A 74 23.43 29.53 10.45
CA TYR A 74 24.21 28.54 11.19
C TYR A 74 23.72 27.15 10.83
N ILE A 75 24.67 26.26 10.46
CA ILE A 75 24.40 24.86 10.20
C ILE A 75 25.45 24.00 10.90
N GLY A 76 25.05 22.89 11.52
CA GLY A 76 25.97 21.97 12.18
C GLY A 76 25.32 20.99 13.14
N GLU A 77 26.15 20.08 13.65
CA GLU A 77 25.81 19.04 14.60
C GLU A 77 26.33 19.38 16.00
N LYS A 78 25.74 18.74 17.01
CA LYS A 78 26.16 18.89 18.40
C LYS A 78 27.63 18.51 18.59
N GLY A 79 28.46 19.46 18.90
CA GLY A 79 29.92 19.35 19.01
C GLY A 79 30.65 20.33 18.10
N ASP A 80 30.03 20.79 17.04
CA ASP A 80 30.62 21.75 16.10
C ASP A 80 30.77 23.13 16.72
N LYS A 81 31.81 23.83 16.28
CA LYS A 81 32.13 25.17 16.81
C LYS A 81 31.08 26.19 16.39
N SER A 82 30.59 26.09 15.16
CA SER A 82 29.59 26.99 14.57
C SER A 82 28.32 27.12 15.40
N ILE A 83 27.81 25.98 15.91
CA ILE A 83 26.54 25.93 16.64
C ILE A 83 26.70 25.78 18.15
N ARG A 84 27.91 25.84 18.68
CA ARG A 84 28.21 25.60 20.11
C ARG A 84 27.34 26.41 21.08
N LYS A 85 27.03 27.67 20.75
CA LYS A 85 26.18 28.55 21.55
C LYS A 85 24.72 28.09 21.66
N PHE A 86 24.28 27.20 20.75
CA PHE A 86 22.90 26.67 20.68
C PHE A 86 22.75 25.26 21.27
N THR A 87 23.82 24.64 21.75
CA THR A 87 23.84 23.24 22.22
C THR A 87 22.75 22.93 23.27
N ARG A 88 22.36 23.91 24.07
CA ARG A 88 21.33 23.73 25.13
C ARG A 88 19.92 23.63 24.55
N GLN A 89 19.66 24.18 23.39
CA GLN A 89 18.37 24.15 22.68
C GLN A 89 18.18 22.89 21.87
N ILE A 90 19.26 22.19 21.51
CA ILE A 90 19.20 20.97 20.72
C ILE A 90 18.68 19.83 21.59
N PRO A 91 17.57 19.13 21.18
CA PRO A 91 17.10 17.92 21.85
C PRO A 91 18.19 16.84 21.91
N ASN A 92 18.22 16.07 22.99
CA ASN A 92 19.23 14.99 23.15
C ASN A 92 18.84 13.69 22.45
N GLN A 93 17.61 13.58 21.95
CA GLN A 93 17.14 12.43 21.21
C GLN A 93 17.90 12.29 19.89
N LYS A 94 18.16 11.05 19.46
CA LYS A 94 18.73 10.76 18.14
C LYS A 94 17.88 11.42 17.07
N GLU A 95 18.52 12.01 16.07
CA GLU A 95 17.88 12.74 14.96
C GLU A 95 17.10 14.00 15.40
N GLY A 96 17.30 14.42 16.67
CA GLY A 96 16.72 15.65 17.17
C GLY A 96 17.37 16.89 16.59
N TYR A 97 16.64 17.99 16.48
CA TYR A 97 17.14 19.26 15.97
C TYR A 97 16.50 20.47 16.63
N TYR A 98 17.23 21.59 16.58
CA TYR A 98 16.75 22.92 16.88
C TYR A 98 16.81 23.77 15.60
N LEU A 99 15.67 24.31 15.19
CA LEU A 99 15.51 25.28 14.12
C LEU A 99 15.01 26.59 14.69
N SER A 100 15.73 27.70 14.44
CA SER A 100 15.30 29.03 14.80
C SER A 100 15.42 29.99 13.65
N ILE A 101 14.41 30.80 13.42
CA ILE A 101 14.35 31.79 12.35
C ILE A 101 13.96 33.12 12.94
N ASN A 102 14.82 34.14 12.80
CA ASN A 102 14.56 35.51 13.22
C ASN A 102 15.26 36.52 12.27
N ASN A 103 15.04 37.82 12.50
CA ASN A 103 15.56 38.89 11.64
C ASN A 103 17.09 38.96 11.55
N LYS A 104 17.83 38.25 12.40
CA LYS A 104 19.29 38.30 12.46
C LYS A 104 19.96 37.01 12.02
N GLU A 105 19.29 35.91 12.26
CA GLU A 105 19.91 34.58 12.04
C GLU A 105 18.89 33.47 11.80
N ILE A 106 19.30 32.49 11.03
CA ILE A 106 18.67 31.18 10.87
C ILE A 106 19.61 30.14 11.48
N ILE A 107 19.10 29.23 12.29
CA ILE A 107 19.87 28.21 13.00
C ILE A 107 19.32 26.85 12.63
N LEU A 108 20.17 26.00 12.05
CA LEU A 108 19.93 24.61 11.69
C LEU A 108 20.91 23.76 12.51
N ALA A 109 20.50 23.30 13.68
CA ALA A 109 21.38 22.63 14.64
C ALA A 109 20.83 21.25 15.00
N GLY A 110 21.48 20.19 14.52
CA GLY A 110 21.15 18.80 14.80
C GLY A 110 21.82 18.26 16.05
N ASN A 111 21.22 17.24 16.69
CA ASN A 111 21.91 16.41 17.67
C ASN A 111 22.95 15.48 17.01
N ASP A 112 22.73 15.17 15.75
CA ASP A 112 23.56 14.38 14.83
C ASP A 112 23.34 14.87 13.39
N GLU A 113 24.09 14.28 12.43
CA GLU A 113 24.02 14.62 10.99
C GLU A 113 22.59 14.59 10.45
N ARG A 114 21.84 13.53 10.77
CA ARG A 114 20.46 13.36 10.33
C ARG A 114 19.52 14.41 10.95
N GLY A 115 19.76 14.81 12.19
CA GLY A 115 19.02 15.91 12.82
C GLY A 115 19.22 17.23 12.08
N THR A 116 20.45 17.54 11.64
CA THR A 116 20.73 18.73 10.81
C THR A 116 20.01 18.68 9.48
N TYR A 117 20.04 17.54 8.81
CA TYR A 117 19.31 17.30 7.55
C TYR A 117 17.80 17.53 7.73
N TYR A 118 17.19 17.02 8.81
CA TYR A 118 15.77 17.20 9.10
C TYR A 118 15.38 18.63 9.49
N ALA A 119 16.30 19.37 10.11
CA ALA A 119 16.10 20.81 10.33
C ALA A 119 15.96 21.55 8.99
N LEU A 120 16.78 21.18 8.00
CA LEU A 120 16.71 21.73 6.65
C LEU A 120 15.40 21.36 5.96
N GLN A 121 14.92 20.09 6.06
CA GLN A 121 13.65 19.70 5.46
C GLN A 121 12.48 20.50 6.05
N THR A 122 12.55 20.83 7.34
CA THR A 122 11.56 21.72 7.97
C THR A 122 11.68 23.16 7.46
N LEU A 123 12.89 23.69 7.29
CA LEU A 123 13.13 25.02 6.71
C LEU A 123 12.53 25.11 5.28
N LYS A 124 12.73 24.08 4.45
CA LYS A 124 12.17 24.01 3.07
C LYS A 124 10.64 24.15 3.08
N GLN A 125 9.96 23.44 3.97
CA GLN A 125 8.49 23.52 4.09
C GLN A 125 8.01 24.89 4.58
N LEU A 126 8.79 25.57 5.42
CA LEU A 126 8.46 26.92 5.95
C LEU A 126 8.71 28.03 4.94
N LEU A 127 9.59 27.81 3.96
CA LEU A 127 9.92 28.83 2.94
C LEU A 127 8.81 28.90 1.89
N LYS A 128 8.08 30.01 1.87
CA LYS A 128 7.03 30.29 0.88
C LYS A 128 7.27 31.68 0.27
N ASP A 129 7.29 31.80 -1.04
CA ASP A 129 7.46 33.08 -1.76
C ASP A 129 8.65 33.93 -1.25
N ASN A 130 9.79 33.28 -1.00
CA ASN A 130 11.01 33.91 -0.45
C ASN A 130 10.82 34.49 0.98
N GLN A 131 9.81 34.04 1.70
CA GLN A 131 9.48 34.45 3.08
C GLN A 131 9.54 33.28 4.06
N LEU A 132 10.01 33.58 5.27
CA LEU A 132 10.08 32.63 6.37
C LEU A 132 9.39 33.22 7.61
N PRO A 133 8.62 32.41 8.39
CA PRO A 133 8.04 32.87 9.66
C PRO A 133 9.13 33.05 10.73
N VAL A 134 8.95 34.02 11.63
CA VAL A 134 9.78 34.10 12.85
C VAL A 134 9.33 33.04 13.82
N ILE A 135 10.17 32.01 14.07
CA ILE A 135 9.77 30.78 14.76
C ILE A 135 10.95 30.07 15.42
N GLU A 136 10.67 29.34 16.48
CA GLU A 136 11.58 28.35 17.08
C GLU A 136 10.92 26.98 17.12
N ILE A 137 11.67 25.96 16.75
CA ILE A 137 11.24 24.55 16.71
C ILE A 137 12.29 23.70 17.41
N GLN A 138 11.83 22.86 18.35
CA GLN A 138 12.59 21.75 18.90
C GLN A 138 11.86 20.47 18.54
N ASP A 139 12.55 19.58 17.82
CA ASP A 139 11.88 18.43 17.22
C ASP A 139 12.74 17.17 17.25
N TYR A 140 12.11 16.02 17.30
CA TYR A 140 12.72 14.69 17.28
C TYR A 140 11.67 13.62 17.01
N PRO A 141 12.06 12.45 16.43
CA PRO A 141 11.12 11.37 16.15
C PRO A 141 10.71 10.60 17.41
N ALA A 142 9.46 10.14 17.45
CA ALA A 142 8.97 9.26 18.51
C ALA A 142 9.39 7.79 18.30
N ILE A 143 9.50 7.33 17.04
CA ILE A 143 9.90 5.98 16.68
C ILE A 143 11.27 6.04 15.98
N CYS A 144 12.21 5.18 16.40
CA CYS A 144 13.61 5.23 15.98
C CYS A 144 13.78 4.93 14.46
N TYR A 145 13.29 3.80 13.99
CA TYR A 145 13.34 3.40 12.58
C TYR A 145 11.98 3.63 11.93
N ARG A 146 11.95 4.39 10.84
CA ARG A 146 10.73 4.85 10.17
C ARG A 146 10.91 4.77 8.67
N GLY A 147 9.99 4.09 7.97
CA GLY A 147 10.17 4.00 6.53
C GLY A 147 9.28 2.99 5.84
N VAL A 148 9.86 2.36 4.84
CA VAL A 148 9.16 1.47 3.91
C VAL A 148 9.88 0.15 3.79
N VAL A 149 9.13 -0.95 3.70
CA VAL A 149 9.62 -2.25 3.27
C VAL A 149 9.01 -2.61 1.92
N GLU A 150 9.83 -2.68 0.86
CA GLU A 150 9.41 -3.21 -0.44
C GLU A 150 9.37 -4.74 -0.34
N GLY A 151 8.27 -5.26 0.22
CA GLY A 151 8.10 -6.68 0.55
C GLY A 151 6.82 -7.30 -0.01
N PHE A 152 6.11 -6.59 -0.89
CA PHE A 152 4.88 -7.04 -1.52
C PHE A 152 5.14 -8.08 -2.63
N TYR A 153 4.11 -8.88 -2.93
CA TYR A 153 4.07 -9.74 -4.10
C TYR A 153 3.52 -8.96 -5.29
N GLY A 154 4.11 -9.12 -6.48
CA GLY A 154 3.68 -8.45 -7.69
C GLY A 154 4.84 -7.95 -8.52
N THR A 155 4.59 -6.92 -9.33
CA THR A 155 5.64 -6.29 -10.12
C THR A 155 6.51 -5.42 -9.21
N PRO A 156 7.80 -5.74 -9.04
CA PRO A 156 8.70 -4.90 -8.25
C PRO A 156 8.77 -3.48 -8.81
N TRP A 157 9.01 -2.53 -7.94
CA TRP A 157 9.20 -1.14 -8.38
C TRP A 157 10.35 -1.01 -9.38
N SER A 158 10.19 -0.14 -10.36
CA SER A 158 11.26 0.18 -11.29
C SER A 158 12.41 0.90 -10.56
N HIS A 159 13.62 0.79 -11.11
CA HIS A 159 14.79 1.49 -10.57
C HIS A 159 14.54 2.99 -10.39
N ASN A 160 13.97 3.66 -11.40
CA ASN A 160 13.63 5.08 -11.32
C ASN A 160 12.55 5.40 -10.27
N ALA A 161 11.60 4.52 -10.05
CA ALA A 161 10.61 4.69 -8.99
C ALA A 161 11.28 4.62 -7.60
N ARG A 162 12.20 3.67 -7.39
CA ARG A 162 12.98 3.58 -6.14
C ARG A 162 13.83 4.81 -5.87
N LEU A 163 14.48 5.39 -6.89
CA LEU A 163 15.22 6.65 -6.75
C LEU A 163 14.32 7.79 -6.27
N ARG A 164 13.14 7.95 -6.89
CA ARG A 164 12.17 8.98 -6.45
C ARG A 164 11.59 8.70 -5.05
N GLN A 165 11.46 7.43 -4.68
CA GLN A 165 10.99 7.06 -3.34
C GLN A 165 12.04 7.41 -2.27
N LEU A 166 13.32 7.12 -2.51
CA LEU A 166 14.40 7.44 -1.57
C LEU A 166 14.51 8.94 -1.30
N GLN A 167 14.39 9.77 -2.34
CA GLN A 167 14.31 11.22 -2.18
C GLN A 167 13.07 11.62 -1.35
N PHE A 168 11.91 11.09 -1.68
CA PHE A 168 10.67 11.35 -0.96
C PHE A 168 10.74 10.94 0.53
N TYR A 169 11.45 9.85 0.86
CA TYR A 169 11.64 9.44 2.25
C TYR A 169 12.46 10.47 3.03
N GLY A 170 13.59 10.92 2.50
CA GLY A 170 14.41 11.94 3.16
C GLY A 170 13.66 13.24 3.38
N GLU A 171 12.94 13.73 2.37
CA GLU A 171 12.09 14.94 2.46
C GLU A 171 11.03 14.84 3.56
N ASN A 172 10.52 13.62 3.84
CA ASN A 172 9.50 13.35 4.84
C ASN A 172 10.05 12.77 6.15
N LYS A 173 11.35 12.90 6.40
CA LYS A 173 12.03 12.47 7.65
C LYS A 173 11.89 10.97 7.96
N MET A 174 11.75 10.14 6.94
CA MET A 174 11.92 8.70 7.05
C MET A 174 13.40 8.36 6.91
N ASN A 175 13.86 7.38 7.68
CA ASN A 175 15.28 6.99 7.73
C ASN A 175 15.54 5.55 7.29
N THR A 176 14.54 4.83 6.80
CA THR A 176 14.67 3.40 6.52
C THR A 176 13.96 3.01 5.22
N TYR A 177 14.69 2.36 4.33
CA TYR A 177 14.13 1.66 3.19
C TYR A 177 14.63 0.22 3.17
N ILE A 178 13.74 -0.75 3.34
CA ILE A 178 14.07 -2.17 3.32
C ILE A 178 13.82 -2.73 1.92
N TYR A 179 14.90 -3.08 1.23
CA TYR A 179 14.89 -3.69 -0.09
C TYR A 179 14.72 -5.20 0.05
N GLY A 180 13.53 -5.71 -0.18
CA GLY A 180 13.19 -7.13 -0.12
C GLY A 180 12.14 -7.53 -1.15
N PRO A 181 12.25 -7.09 -2.45
CA PRO A 181 11.25 -7.41 -3.46
C PRO A 181 11.19 -8.91 -3.71
N LYS A 182 9.99 -9.49 -3.63
CA LYS A 182 9.76 -10.94 -3.71
C LYS A 182 10.20 -11.56 -5.05
N ASP A 183 10.25 -10.77 -6.12
CA ASP A 183 10.64 -11.23 -7.46
C ASP A 183 12.13 -10.98 -7.79
N ASP A 184 12.95 -10.52 -6.82
CA ASP A 184 14.39 -10.46 -6.99
C ASP A 184 14.99 -11.88 -6.83
N PRO A 185 15.53 -12.49 -7.90
CA PRO A 185 16.03 -13.85 -7.85
C PRO A 185 17.32 -14.00 -7.03
N TYR A 186 18.02 -12.92 -6.71
CA TYR A 186 19.26 -12.90 -5.93
C TYR A 186 19.06 -12.56 -4.46
N HIS A 187 17.86 -12.16 -4.10
CA HIS A 187 17.41 -11.95 -2.74
C HIS A 187 16.92 -13.25 -2.08
N SER A 188 16.34 -14.15 -2.86
CA SER A 188 15.67 -15.37 -2.37
C SER A 188 16.17 -16.65 -3.05
N SER A 189 15.60 -17.79 -2.68
CA SER A 189 15.86 -19.10 -3.25
C SER A 189 15.47 -19.15 -4.75
N PRO A 190 16.26 -19.85 -5.58
CA PRO A 190 17.46 -20.63 -5.23
C PRO A 190 18.76 -19.82 -5.30
N ASN A 191 18.73 -18.57 -5.80
CA ASN A 191 19.93 -17.84 -6.22
C ASN A 191 20.50 -16.90 -5.14
N TRP A 192 19.98 -16.88 -3.92
CA TRP A 192 20.49 -16.02 -2.84
C TRP A 192 21.98 -16.22 -2.55
N ARG A 193 22.54 -17.41 -2.88
CA ARG A 193 23.97 -17.74 -2.75
C ARG A 193 24.83 -17.06 -3.80
N LEU A 194 24.25 -16.66 -4.94
CA LEU A 194 24.97 -16.09 -6.07
C LEU A 194 25.17 -14.58 -5.91
N PRO A 195 26.25 -14.01 -6.45
CA PRO A 195 26.39 -12.57 -6.55
C PRO A 195 25.35 -11.99 -7.51
N TYR A 196 25.01 -10.72 -7.33
CA TYR A 196 24.28 -9.97 -8.35
C TYR A 196 25.12 -9.86 -9.63
N PRO A 197 24.52 -9.95 -10.83
CA PRO A 197 25.20 -9.55 -12.07
C PRO A 197 25.62 -8.08 -12.04
N GLU A 198 26.60 -7.73 -12.88
CA GLU A 198 27.24 -6.40 -12.84
C GLU A 198 26.25 -5.23 -12.99
N LYS A 199 25.25 -5.40 -13.87
CA LYS A 199 24.24 -4.36 -14.13
C LYS A 199 23.39 -4.08 -12.88
N GLU A 200 22.83 -5.15 -12.28
CA GLU A 200 22.01 -5.09 -11.09
C GLU A 200 22.82 -4.61 -9.88
N ALA A 201 24.06 -5.04 -9.76
CA ALA A 201 24.97 -4.56 -8.71
C ALA A 201 25.22 -3.04 -8.82
N LYS A 202 25.41 -2.49 -10.03
CA LYS A 202 25.54 -1.05 -10.26
C LYS A 202 24.26 -0.30 -9.91
N GLN A 203 23.10 -0.84 -10.26
CA GLN A 203 21.80 -0.25 -9.88
C GLN A 203 21.62 -0.23 -8.36
N LEU A 204 21.97 -1.31 -7.66
CA LEU A 204 21.92 -1.34 -6.20
C LEU A 204 22.89 -0.32 -5.58
N GLN A 205 24.11 -0.18 -6.14
CA GLN A 205 25.08 0.81 -5.68
C GLN A 205 24.56 2.24 -5.85
N GLU A 206 23.86 2.54 -6.95
CA GLU A 206 23.23 3.85 -7.18
C GLU A 206 22.11 4.10 -6.16
N LEU A 207 21.25 3.10 -5.88
CA LEU A 207 20.21 3.23 -4.85
C LEU A 207 20.82 3.48 -3.46
N VAL A 208 21.87 2.77 -3.10
CA VAL A 208 22.59 2.97 -1.83
C VAL A 208 23.13 4.40 -1.74
N LYS A 209 23.73 4.91 -2.81
CA LYS A 209 24.25 6.28 -2.87
C LYS A 209 23.14 7.31 -2.68
N VAL A 210 22.04 7.19 -3.43
CA VAL A 210 20.91 8.12 -3.33
C VAL A 210 20.25 8.03 -1.95
N ALA A 211 20.18 6.84 -1.34
CA ALA A 211 19.71 6.69 0.04
C ALA A 211 20.59 7.49 1.02
N GLN A 212 21.91 7.37 0.92
CA GLN A 212 22.87 8.14 1.75
C GLN A 212 22.72 9.65 1.56
N GLU A 213 22.56 10.12 0.32
CA GLU A 213 22.36 11.54 -0.01
C GLU A 213 21.08 12.11 0.63
N ASN A 214 20.09 11.26 0.91
CA ASN A 214 18.81 11.61 1.51
C ASN A 214 18.67 11.16 2.98
N GLU A 215 19.76 10.81 3.65
CA GLU A 215 19.79 10.34 5.04
C GLU A 215 18.88 9.13 5.33
N VAL A 216 18.76 8.22 4.36
CA VAL A 216 17.99 6.99 4.45
C VAL A 216 18.90 5.78 4.54
N ASP A 217 18.71 4.93 5.52
CA ASP A 217 19.39 3.63 5.62
C ASP A 217 18.81 2.68 4.55
N PHE A 218 19.63 2.34 3.53
CA PHE A 218 19.30 1.29 2.58
C PHE A 218 19.54 -0.07 3.24
N VAL A 219 18.45 -0.72 3.69
CA VAL A 219 18.52 -2.04 4.30
C VAL A 219 18.37 -3.10 3.22
N TRP A 220 19.45 -3.83 2.92
CA TRP A 220 19.37 -4.95 2.01
C TRP A 220 18.91 -6.21 2.75
N ALA A 221 17.78 -6.79 2.30
CA ALA A 221 17.23 -8.01 2.88
C ALA A 221 17.62 -9.24 2.06
N ILE A 222 17.70 -10.42 2.72
CA ILE A 222 17.88 -11.72 2.08
C ILE A 222 16.87 -12.71 2.66
N HIS A 223 16.36 -13.62 1.82
CA HIS A 223 15.34 -14.60 2.17
C HIS A 223 15.81 -16.03 1.86
N PRO A 224 16.69 -16.62 2.70
CA PRO A 224 17.31 -17.92 2.45
C PRO A 224 16.45 -19.13 2.89
N GLY A 225 15.36 -18.88 3.61
CA GLY A 225 14.65 -19.89 4.41
C GLY A 225 14.04 -21.05 3.63
N GLN A 226 13.77 -20.89 2.33
CA GLN A 226 13.16 -21.93 1.49
C GLN A 226 14.07 -23.15 1.28
N ASP A 227 15.39 -22.94 1.17
CA ASP A 227 16.34 -24.00 0.77
C ASP A 227 17.67 -24.00 1.54
N ILE A 228 17.74 -23.27 2.65
CA ILE A 228 18.91 -23.26 3.52
C ILE A 228 19.16 -24.64 4.15
N LYS A 229 20.39 -25.13 4.08
CA LYS A 229 20.75 -26.47 4.55
C LYS A 229 21.26 -26.53 6.00
N TRP A 230 21.36 -25.37 6.67
CA TRP A 230 21.84 -25.23 8.04
C TRP A 230 23.24 -25.85 8.29
N ASN A 231 24.09 -25.87 7.25
CA ASN A 231 25.47 -26.37 7.32
C ASN A 231 26.47 -25.20 7.30
N LYS A 232 27.74 -25.52 7.45
CA LYS A 232 28.81 -24.52 7.42
C LYS A 232 28.91 -23.83 6.07
N GLU A 233 28.71 -24.57 4.98
CA GLU A 233 28.81 -24.04 3.61
C GLU A 233 27.80 -22.91 3.36
N ASP A 234 26.50 -23.14 3.62
CA ASP A 234 25.47 -22.12 3.42
C ASP A 234 25.68 -20.89 4.33
N ARG A 235 26.14 -21.12 5.57
CA ARG A 235 26.47 -20.03 6.49
C ARG A 235 27.60 -19.16 5.97
N GLU A 236 28.67 -19.74 5.43
CA GLU A 236 29.79 -19.00 4.85
C GLU A 236 29.38 -18.29 3.55
N LEU A 237 28.54 -18.91 2.71
CA LEU A 237 28.00 -18.28 1.50
C LEU A 237 27.14 -17.07 1.84
N LEU A 238 26.31 -17.15 2.90
CA LEU A 238 25.51 -16.03 3.37
C LEU A 238 26.37 -14.87 3.84
N LEU A 239 27.40 -15.17 4.64
CA LEU A 239 28.36 -14.17 5.10
C LEU A 239 29.11 -13.53 3.93
N ALA A 240 29.56 -14.33 2.96
CA ALA A 240 30.21 -13.83 1.75
C ALA A 240 29.29 -12.93 0.90
N LYS A 241 27.99 -13.23 0.87
CA LYS A 241 27.00 -12.37 0.21
C LYS A 241 26.88 -11.03 0.93
N PHE A 242 26.82 -11.01 2.27
CA PHE A 242 26.80 -9.79 3.07
C PHE A 242 28.05 -8.93 2.82
N GLU A 243 29.22 -9.54 2.77
CA GLU A 243 30.49 -8.84 2.45
C GLU A 243 30.44 -8.19 1.06
N LYS A 244 29.87 -8.86 0.06
CA LYS A 244 29.70 -8.27 -1.28
C LYS A 244 28.77 -7.07 -1.25
N MET A 245 27.63 -7.16 -0.53
CA MET A 245 26.70 -6.04 -0.40
C MET A 245 27.31 -4.86 0.38
N TYR A 246 28.11 -5.16 1.42
CA TYR A 246 28.89 -4.15 2.14
C TYR A 246 29.87 -3.40 1.22
N HIS A 247 30.55 -4.10 0.31
CA HIS A 247 31.45 -3.48 -0.69
C HIS A 247 30.68 -2.64 -1.73
N LEU A 248 29.39 -2.90 -1.96
CA LEU A 248 28.53 -2.04 -2.76
C LEU A 248 28.03 -0.80 -2.00
N GLY A 249 28.42 -0.64 -0.73
CA GLY A 249 28.06 0.50 0.11
C GLY A 249 26.92 0.26 1.09
N VAL A 250 26.29 -0.92 1.10
CA VAL A 250 25.22 -1.26 2.05
C VAL A 250 25.76 -1.26 3.48
N ARG A 251 25.02 -0.67 4.42
CA ARG A 251 25.36 -0.59 5.86
C ARG A 251 24.26 -1.14 6.77
N SER A 252 23.14 -1.52 6.20
CA SER A 252 22.01 -2.07 6.94
C SER A 252 21.53 -3.35 6.30
N PHE A 253 21.23 -4.37 7.10
CA PHE A 253 20.96 -5.72 6.62
C PHE A 253 19.76 -6.35 7.32
N ALA A 254 19.01 -7.18 6.57
CA ALA A 254 17.91 -7.97 7.11
C ALA A 254 17.96 -9.42 6.61
N VAL A 255 17.45 -10.36 7.40
CA VAL A 255 17.24 -11.75 7.01
C VAL A 255 15.78 -12.10 7.24
N PHE A 256 15.12 -12.59 6.19
CA PHE A 256 13.70 -12.91 6.20
C PHE A 256 13.46 -14.41 6.20
N PHE A 257 12.51 -14.85 7.03
CA PHE A 257 12.03 -16.22 7.15
C PHE A 257 10.50 -16.30 7.10
N ASP A 258 9.86 -15.24 6.54
CA ASP A 258 8.42 -15.20 6.30
C ASP A 258 8.02 -16.13 5.15
N ASP A 259 6.77 -16.60 5.16
CA ASP A 259 6.13 -17.39 4.10
C ASP A 259 6.90 -18.66 3.67
N ILE A 260 7.58 -19.31 4.61
CA ILE A 260 8.34 -20.55 4.37
C ILE A 260 7.73 -21.73 5.15
N SER A 261 8.18 -22.93 4.82
CA SER A 261 7.80 -24.17 5.49
C SER A 261 9.01 -25.10 5.68
N GLY A 262 8.82 -26.18 6.43
CA GLY A 262 9.84 -27.22 6.63
C GLY A 262 10.98 -26.81 7.57
N GLU A 263 12.18 -27.29 7.30
CA GLU A 263 13.37 -27.11 8.17
C GLU A 263 13.80 -25.64 8.33
N GLY A 264 13.46 -24.78 7.35
CA GLY A 264 13.73 -23.34 7.41
C GLY A 264 13.05 -22.63 8.58
N THR A 265 11.97 -23.19 9.11
CA THR A 265 11.15 -22.60 10.19
C THR A 265 11.68 -22.86 11.61
N ASN A 266 12.81 -23.56 11.77
CA ASN A 266 13.34 -23.91 13.09
C ASN A 266 13.92 -22.70 13.83
N PRO A 267 13.31 -22.23 14.94
CA PRO A 267 13.71 -20.98 15.60
C PRO A 267 15.10 -21.07 16.25
N VAL A 268 15.55 -22.25 16.67
CA VAL A 268 16.89 -22.44 17.24
C VAL A 268 17.95 -22.25 16.16
N LYS A 269 17.76 -22.87 14.99
CA LYS A 269 18.68 -22.75 13.85
C LYS A 269 18.68 -21.32 13.28
N GLN A 270 17.51 -20.67 13.21
CA GLN A 270 17.41 -19.27 12.84
C GLN A 270 18.21 -18.38 13.82
N ALA A 271 18.03 -18.56 15.12
CA ALA A 271 18.76 -17.78 16.13
C ALA A 271 20.26 -18.02 16.08
N GLU A 272 20.70 -19.25 15.92
CA GLU A 272 22.14 -19.60 15.79
C GLU A 272 22.78 -18.93 14.56
N LEU A 273 22.10 -18.95 13.42
CA LEU A 273 22.58 -18.29 12.19
C LEU A 273 22.66 -16.78 12.36
N LEU A 274 21.61 -16.16 12.89
CA LEU A 274 21.54 -14.70 13.04
C LEU A 274 22.55 -14.17 14.08
N ASN A 275 22.73 -14.90 15.20
CA ASN A 275 23.77 -14.57 16.17
C ASN A 275 25.16 -14.69 15.55
N TYR A 276 25.39 -15.72 14.74
CA TYR A 276 26.67 -15.86 14.02
C TYR A 276 26.93 -14.68 13.09
N ILE A 277 25.95 -14.24 12.34
CA ILE A 277 26.08 -13.05 11.46
C ILE A 277 26.29 -11.78 12.30
N ASP A 278 25.56 -11.61 13.39
CA ASP A 278 25.70 -10.46 14.30
C ASP A 278 27.13 -10.38 14.86
N GLU A 279 27.69 -11.52 15.28
CA GLU A 279 29.02 -11.56 15.90
C GLU A 279 30.17 -11.46 14.90
N HIS A 280 30.04 -12.07 13.71
CA HIS A 280 31.16 -12.16 12.75
C HIS A 280 31.09 -11.14 11.63
N PHE A 281 29.98 -10.43 11.49
CA PHE A 281 29.81 -9.38 10.48
C PHE A 281 29.37 -8.06 11.08
N VAL A 282 28.22 -7.99 11.79
CA VAL A 282 27.66 -6.73 12.27
C VAL A 282 28.55 -6.07 13.31
N LYS A 283 28.90 -6.78 14.38
CA LYS A 283 29.71 -6.23 15.49
C LYS A 283 31.15 -5.95 15.16
N VAL A 284 31.68 -6.54 14.07
CA VAL A 284 33.07 -6.31 13.65
C VAL A 284 33.19 -5.11 12.70
N LYS A 285 32.09 -4.50 12.28
CA LYS A 285 32.02 -3.36 11.40
C LYS A 285 31.32 -2.17 12.09
N PRO A 286 32.05 -1.11 12.47
CA PRO A 286 31.50 -0.04 13.31
C PRO A 286 30.40 0.80 12.62
N ASP A 287 30.32 0.72 11.29
CA ASP A 287 29.39 1.47 10.44
C ASP A 287 28.18 0.63 9.98
N VAL A 288 28.04 -0.61 10.47
CA VAL A 288 26.88 -1.46 10.18
C VAL A 288 25.84 -1.34 11.29
N THR A 289 24.58 -1.11 10.90
CA THR A 289 23.44 -1.01 11.84
C THR A 289 23.03 -2.38 12.40
N PRO A 290 22.28 -2.44 13.50
CA PRO A 290 21.76 -3.70 14.04
C PRO A 290 20.98 -4.51 13.01
N LEU A 291 21.21 -5.83 13.00
CA LEU A 291 20.54 -6.77 12.10
C LEU A 291 19.02 -6.78 12.34
N ILE A 292 18.26 -6.87 11.26
CA ILE A 292 16.80 -7.02 11.30
C ILE A 292 16.44 -8.44 10.84
N MET A 293 15.45 -9.08 11.49
CA MET A 293 14.89 -10.33 11.02
C MET A 293 13.37 -10.27 10.90
N CYS A 294 12.82 -10.91 9.86
CA CYS A 294 11.41 -11.25 9.81
C CYS A 294 11.24 -12.73 10.22
N PRO A 295 10.50 -13.04 11.31
CA PRO A 295 10.32 -14.41 11.75
C PRO A 295 9.30 -15.15 10.88
N THR A 296 9.29 -16.48 10.93
CA THR A 296 8.27 -17.28 10.25
C THR A 296 6.87 -17.07 10.85
N GLU A 297 6.78 -17.00 12.18
CA GLU A 297 5.54 -16.64 12.86
C GLU A 297 5.48 -15.11 13.08
N TYR A 298 5.29 -14.35 12.00
CA TYR A 298 5.36 -12.89 12.00
C TYR A 298 4.05 -12.19 12.38
N ASN A 299 2.98 -12.93 12.69
CA ASN A 299 1.70 -12.39 13.20
C ASN A 299 1.06 -13.34 14.21
N LYS A 300 0.17 -12.79 15.06
CA LYS A 300 -0.45 -13.54 16.16
C LYS A 300 -1.34 -14.70 15.67
N SER A 301 -2.08 -14.51 14.58
CA SER A 301 -3.01 -15.54 14.09
C SER A 301 -2.31 -16.79 13.53
N TRP A 302 -1.03 -16.66 13.15
CA TRP A 302 -0.20 -17.79 12.68
C TRP A 302 0.73 -18.35 13.75
N SER A 303 0.80 -17.69 14.90
CA SER A 303 1.65 -18.11 16.01
C SER A 303 0.98 -19.19 16.84
N ASP A 304 1.78 -20.18 17.24
CA ASP A 304 1.39 -21.20 18.21
C ASP A 304 2.24 -21.06 19.50
N PRO A 305 1.71 -20.35 20.52
CA PRO A 305 2.45 -20.15 21.77
C PRO A 305 2.87 -21.44 22.46
N ALA A 306 2.15 -22.56 22.25
CA ALA A 306 2.49 -23.84 22.85
C ALA A 306 3.75 -24.47 22.24
N LYS A 307 4.05 -24.16 20.97
CA LYS A 307 5.31 -24.56 20.30
C LYS A 307 6.50 -23.67 20.66
N GLY A 308 6.25 -22.48 21.20
CA GLY A 308 7.26 -21.60 21.74
C GLY A 308 8.22 -20.97 20.71
N TYR A 309 7.81 -20.86 19.43
CA TYR A 309 8.66 -20.30 18.37
C TYR A 309 9.18 -18.91 18.71
N LEU A 310 8.26 -17.95 18.97
CA LEU A 310 8.59 -16.56 19.30
C LEU A 310 9.36 -16.44 20.62
N THR A 311 9.00 -17.21 21.64
CA THR A 311 9.71 -17.25 22.92
C THR A 311 11.14 -17.76 22.75
N THR A 312 11.35 -18.78 21.91
CA THR A 312 12.69 -19.28 21.58
C THR A 312 13.55 -18.20 20.92
N LEU A 313 12.99 -17.43 19.97
CA LEU A 313 13.70 -16.29 19.38
C LEU A 313 14.02 -15.23 20.43
N GLY A 314 13.05 -14.88 21.29
CA GLY A 314 13.25 -13.91 22.38
C GLY A 314 14.36 -14.31 23.36
N ASP A 315 14.48 -15.63 23.66
CA ASP A 315 15.48 -16.16 24.58
C ASP A 315 16.87 -16.32 23.96
N LYS A 316 16.96 -16.64 22.68
CA LYS A 316 18.21 -17.06 22.05
C LYS A 316 18.87 -16.01 21.16
N LEU A 317 18.11 -15.08 20.59
CA LEU A 317 18.68 -14.03 19.75
C LEU A 317 19.44 -12.99 20.57
N ASN A 318 20.58 -12.55 20.06
CA ASN A 318 21.30 -11.40 20.61
C ASN A 318 20.36 -10.20 20.75
N PRO A 319 20.40 -9.46 21.87
CA PRO A 319 19.46 -8.37 22.15
C PRO A 319 19.48 -7.23 21.11
N SER A 320 20.58 -7.07 20.38
CA SER A 320 20.72 -6.06 19.31
C SER A 320 19.88 -6.37 18.06
N ILE A 321 19.55 -7.66 17.80
CA ILE A 321 18.82 -8.06 16.60
C ILE A 321 17.37 -7.65 16.71
N GLN A 322 16.89 -6.90 15.71
CA GLN A 322 15.50 -6.43 15.64
C GLN A 322 14.58 -7.53 15.09
N ILE A 323 13.39 -7.70 15.66
CA ILE A 323 12.42 -8.74 15.24
C ILE A 323 11.18 -8.07 14.69
N MET A 324 10.84 -8.36 13.42
CA MET A 324 9.68 -7.80 12.74
C MET A 324 8.38 -8.46 13.17
N TRP A 325 7.28 -7.70 13.07
CA TRP A 325 5.92 -8.12 13.44
C TRP A 325 4.86 -7.37 12.65
N THR A 326 3.84 -8.09 12.12
CA THR A 326 2.79 -7.45 11.31
C THR A 326 1.49 -7.16 12.08
N GLY A 327 1.41 -7.57 13.35
CA GLY A 327 0.23 -7.36 14.19
C GLY A 327 -0.54 -8.65 14.50
N ASP A 328 -1.82 -8.52 14.84
CA ASP A 328 -2.65 -9.67 15.21
C ASP A 328 -2.94 -10.61 14.03
N ARG A 329 -2.86 -10.11 12.81
CA ARG A 329 -3.01 -10.84 11.54
C ARG A 329 -1.94 -10.38 10.55
N VAL A 330 -1.87 -11.04 9.40
CA VAL A 330 -1.04 -10.58 8.27
C VAL A 330 -1.37 -9.13 7.92
N ILE A 331 -2.65 -8.81 7.78
CA ILE A 331 -3.16 -7.46 7.56
C ILE A 331 -4.01 -7.07 8.77
N SER A 332 -3.51 -6.13 9.57
CA SER A 332 -4.22 -5.61 10.75
C SER A 332 -3.60 -4.28 11.22
N ASP A 333 -4.38 -3.50 11.95
CA ASP A 333 -3.86 -2.33 12.64
C ASP A 333 -3.08 -2.75 13.89
N ILE A 334 -2.15 -1.91 14.32
CA ILE A 334 -1.27 -2.17 15.46
C ILE A 334 -1.90 -1.60 16.73
N THR A 335 -2.21 -2.48 17.67
CA THR A 335 -2.93 -2.15 18.90
C THR A 335 -2.04 -2.29 20.14
N GLN A 336 -2.42 -1.63 21.24
CA GLN A 336 -1.76 -1.75 22.54
C GLN A 336 -1.64 -3.22 22.99
N ASP A 337 -2.73 -3.98 22.93
CA ASP A 337 -2.75 -5.38 23.35
C ASP A 337 -1.86 -6.25 22.45
N GLY A 338 -1.88 -6.00 21.13
CA GLY A 338 -1.06 -6.70 20.16
C GLY A 338 0.43 -6.48 20.37
N ILE A 339 0.83 -5.22 20.64
CA ILE A 339 2.23 -4.87 20.87
C ILE A 339 2.75 -5.44 22.20
N GLN A 340 1.94 -5.40 23.25
CA GLN A 340 2.29 -6.01 24.53
C GLN A 340 2.46 -7.52 24.39
N TRP A 341 1.52 -8.19 23.70
CA TRP A 341 1.54 -9.63 23.48
C TRP A 341 2.84 -10.11 22.80
N ILE A 342 3.30 -9.40 21.79
CA ILE A 342 4.54 -9.77 21.07
C ILE A 342 5.78 -9.42 21.89
N ASN A 343 5.86 -8.23 22.49
CA ASN A 343 7.02 -7.76 23.23
C ASN A 343 7.35 -8.68 24.43
N GLU A 344 6.34 -9.21 25.13
CA GLU A 344 6.52 -10.19 26.21
C GLU A 344 7.21 -11.47 25.71
N ARG A 345 6.92 -11.91 24.48
CA ARG A 345 7.47 -13.15 23.92
C ARG A 345 8.87 -12.97 23.37
N ILE A 346 9.08 -11.92 22.57
CA ILE A 346 10.39 -11.65 21.97
C ILE A 346 11.35 -10.91 22.89
N LYS A 347 10.90 -10.48 24.09
CA LYS A 347 11.68 -9.81 25.15
C LYS A 347 12.37 -8.53 24.71
N ARG A 348 11.78 -7.83 23.77
CA ARG A 348 12.25 -6.55 23.22
C ARG A 348 11.11 -5.81 22.51
N PRO A 349 11.23 -4.49 22.27
CA PRO A 349 10.27 -3.78 21.41
C PRO A 349 10.25 -4.39 19.99
N ALA A 350 9.05 -4.66 19.48
CA ALA A 350 8.88 -5.19 18.14
C ALA A 350 9.21 -4.14 17.08
N TYR A 351 9.77 -4.60 15.96
CA TYR A 351 9.94 -3.81 14.75
C TYR A 351 8.73 -4.04 13.85
N ILE A 352 7.87 -3.01 13.66
CA ILE A 352 6.62 -3.19 12.95
C ILE A 352 6.83 -3.19 11.44
N TRP A 353 6.34 -4.24 10.79
CA TRP A 353 6.08 -4.33 9.35
C TRP A 353 4.58 -4.18 9.15
N TRP A 354 4.12 -2.97 8.92
CA TRP A 354 2.69 -2.73 8.76
C TRP A 354 2.24 -2.94 7.31
N ASN A 355 1.34 -3.90 7.11
CA ASN A 355 0.82 -4.24 5.78
C ASN A 355 -0.30 -3.30 5.35
N PHE A 356 0.06 -2.06 5.02
CA PHE A 356 -0.75 -0.99 4.44
C PHE A 356 0.19 0.00 3.73
N PRO A 357 -0.11 0.50 2.52
CA PRO A 357 -1.27 0.24 1.68
C PRO A 357 -1.11 -0.96 0.74
N VAL A 358 -0.33 -1.98 1.11
CA VAL A 358 -0.17 -3.17 0.26
C VAL A 358 -1.51 -3.70 -0.23
N SER A 359 -1.58 -4.01 -1.52
CA SER A 359 -2.78 -4.50 -2.20
C SER A 359 -2.52 -5.78 -3.02
N ASP A 360 -1.44 -6.49 -2.74
CA ASP A 360 -1.02 -7.67 -3.50
C ASP A 360 -2.00 -8.86 -3.42
N TYR A 361 -2.92 -8.84 -2.46
CA TYR A 361 -4.02 -9.77 -2.31
C TYR A 361 -5.33 -9.31 -3.01
N VAL A 362 -5.39 -8.04 -3.49
CA VAL A 362 -6.47 -7.46 -4.32
C VAL A 362 -5.88 -6.41 -5.27
N ARG A 363 -5.27 -6.87 -6.38
CA ARG A 363 -4.44 -6.04 -7.26
C ARG A 363 -5.20 -5.18 -8.26
N ASP A 364 -6.49 -5.42 -8.43
CA ASP A 364 -7.36 -4.67 -9.34
C ASP A 364 -7.88 -3.35 -8.73
N HIS A 365 -7.62 -3.10 -7.44
CA HIS A 365 -8.00 -1.88 -6.71
C HIS A 365 -6.78 -1.06 -6.29
N LEU A 366 -7.00 0.26 -6.10
CA LEU A 366 -6.07 1.15 -5.42
C LEU A 366 -6.49 1.36 -3.96
N LEU A 367 -5.51 1.59 -3.09
CA LEU A 367 -5.71 1.88 -1.67
C LEU A 367 -5.10 3.25 -1.34
N MET A 368 -5.82 4.33 -1.66
CA MET A 368 -5.34 5.71 -1.60
C MET A 368 -5.94 6.54 -0.46
N GLY A 369 -6.68 5.91 0.43
CA GLY A 369 -7.39 6.59 1.54
C GLY A 369 -6.48 6.96 2.72
N PRO A 370 -7.07 7.63 3.74
CA PRO A 370 -6.37 8.04 4.94
C PRO A 370 -5.76 6.88 5.73
N VAL A 371 -4.63 7.12 6.38
CA VAL A 371 -3.98 6.18 7.31
C VAL A 371 -4.59 6.35 8.71
N TYR A 372 -5.26 5.32 9.22
CA TYR A 372 -5.86 5.31 10.57
C TYR A 372 -5.85 3.88 11.15
N GLY A 373 -6.24 3.72 12.41
CA GLY A 373 -6.42 2.44 13.10
C GLY A 373 -5.26 2.06 14.01
N ASN A 374 -4.03 2.47 13.72
CA ASN A 374 -2.89 2.25 14.61
C ASN A 374 -3.00 3.07 15.89
N ASP A 375 -2.67 2.46 17.02
CA ASP A 375 -2.67 3.15 18.32
C ASP A 375 -1.57 4.23 18.37
N THR A 376 -1.92 5.42 18.84
CA THR A 376 -1.03 6.59 18.87
C THR A 376 -0.21 6.71 20.16
N GLN A 377 -0.42 5.83 21.14
CA GLN A 377 0.21 5.90 22.48
C GLN A 377 1.33 4.88 22.69
N ILE A 378 1.62 4.03 21.68
CA ILE A 378 2.53 2.88 21.80
C ILE A 378 3.91 3.10 21.16
N ALA A 379 4.25 4.30 20.75
CA ALA A 379 5.51 4.58 20.05
C ALA A 379 6.76 4.08 20.81
N ASN A 380 6.78 4.22 22.13
CA ASN A 380 7.88 3.78 22.97
C ASN A 380 7.96 2.26 23.18
N GLN A 381 6.99 1.51 22.66
CA GLN A 381 6.94 0.04 22.72
C GLN A 381 7.35 -0.61 21.39
N MET A 382 7.71 0.19 20.38
CA MET A 382 8.17 -0.24 19.07
C MET A 382 9.62 0.21 18.84
N SER A 383 10.45 -0.66 18.27
CA SER A 383 11.81 -0.27 17.86
C SER A 383 11.82 0.40 16.48
N GLY A 384 10.87 0.04 15.61
CA GLY A 384 10.71 0.60 14.28
C GLY A 384 9.29 0.44 13.76
N PHE A 385 8.96 1.23 12.74
CA PHE A 385 7.69 1.16 12.02
C PHE A 385 7.93 1.39 10.53
N VAL A 386 7.81 0.34 9.74
CA VAL A 386 7.87 0.41 8.28
C VAL A 386 6.56 -0.05 7.67
N THR A 387 6.16 0.62 6.60
CA THR A 387 4.95 0.31 5.85
C THR A 387 5.28 -0.53 4.62
N ASN A 388 4.44 -1.53 4.30
CA ASN A 388 4.51 -2.31 3.07
C ASN A 388 3.56 -1.66 2.04
N PRO A 389 4.08 -1.15 0.91
CA PRO A 389 3.31 -0.37 -0.05
C PRO A 389 2.60 -1.23 -1.09
N MET A 390 1.81 -0.59 -1.97
CA MET A 390 1.31 -1.19 -3.21
C MET A 390 2.45 -1.38 -4.22
N GLU A 391 2.25 -2.25 -5.23
CA GLU A 391 3.12 -2.31 -6.42
C GLU A 391 3.11 -0.98 -7.23
N HIS A 392 2.16 -0.09 -6.93
CA HIS A 392 2.03 1.27 -7.46
C HIS A 392 2.83 2.25 -6.60
N ALA A 393 4.07 2.51 -6.99
CA ALA A 393 5.03 3.28 -6.20
C ALA A 393 4.57 4.71 -5.93
N GLU A 394 4.07 5.40 -6.94
CA GLU A 394 3.70 6.80 -6.81
C GLU A 394 2.39 6.98 -6.05
N ALA A 395 1.39 6.13 -6.29
CA ALA A 395 0.14 6.13 -5.54
C ALA A 395 0.36 5.79 -4.05
N SER A 396 1.35 4.96 -3.73
CA SER A 396 1.73 4.62 -2.35
C SER A 396 2.26 5.81 -1.55
N LYS A 397 2.78 6.86 -2.21
CA LYS A 397 3.30 8.06 -1.54
C LYS A 397 2.29 8.73 -0.62
N ILE A 398 0.98 8.68 -0.94
CA ILE A 398 -0.08 9.24 -0.10
C ILE A 398 -0.08 8.59 1.29
N ALA A 399 -0.06 7.27 1.33
CA ALA A 399 0.00 6.53 2.60
C ALA A 399 1.38 6.66 3.27
N ILE A 400 2.47 6.61 2.52
CA ILE A 400 3.85 6.73 3.02
C ILE A 400 4.06 8.07 3.72
N TYR A 401 3.58 9.18 3.15
CA TYR A 401 3.59 10.50 3.79
C TYR A 401 2.86 10.49 5.15
N SER A 402 1.69 9.87 5.17
CA SER A 402 0.89 9.76 6.40
C SER A 402 1.58 8.89 7.46
N VAL A 403 2.23 7.80 7.04
CA VAL A 403 3.03 6.94 7.93
C VAL A 403 4.26 7.68 8.46
N ALA A 404 4.92 8.51 7.65
CA ALA A 404 6.02 9.36 8.10
C ALA A 404 5.58 10.27 9.25
N SER A 405 4.43 10.93 9.10
CA SER A 405 3.85 11.80 10.12
C SER A 405 3.43 11.04 11.39
N TYR A 406 2.79 9.88 11.22
CA TYR A 406 2.43 9.00 12.34
C TYR A 406 3.68 8.55 13.12
N ALA A 407 4.69 8.03 12.44
CA ALA A 407 5.87 7.50 13.10
C ALA A 407 6.76 8.58 13.74
N TRP A 408 6.71 9.80 13.22
CA TRP A 408 7.43 10.94 13.79
C TRP A 408 6.80 11.46 15.08
N ASN A 409 5.48 11.73 15.06
CA ASN A 409 4.76 12.30 16.20
C ASN A 409 3.33 11.74 16.28
N PRO A 410 3.16 10.48 16.73
CA PRO A 410 1.85 9.84 16.75
C PRO A 410 0.84 10.55 17.63
N GLN A 411 1.27 11.20 18.72
CA GLN A 411 0.36 11.91 19.63
C GLN A 411 -0.32 13.14 18.99
N LYS A 412 0.34 13.76 18.00
CA LYS A 412 -0.21 14.91 17.25
C LYS A 412 -0.71 14.51 15.86
N TYR A 413 -0.61 13.24 15.49
CA TYR A 413 -1.05 12.73 14.21
C TYR A 413 -2.56 12.92 14.01
N ASN A 414 -2.94 13.46 12.86
CA ASN A 414 -4.32 13.59 12.42
C ASN A 414 -4.46 12.98 11.03
N SER A 415 -5.13 11.85 10.95
CA SER A 415 -5.27 11.05 9.73
C SER A 415 -5.82 11.83 8.54
N GLU A 416 -6.95 12.50 8.72
CA GLU A 416 -7.64 13.25 7.67
C GLU A 416 -6.82 14.44 7.18
N LYS A 417 -6.30 15.27 8.11
CA LYS A 417 -5.47 16.41 7.74
C LYS A 417 -4.20 15.96 7.01
N THR A 418 -3.51 14.95 7.55
CA THR A 418 -2.24 14.49 6.97
C THR A 418 -2.44 13.88 5.59
N TRP A 419 -3.57 13.21 5.35
CA TRP A 419 -3.94 12.68 4.05
C TRP A 419 -4.14 13.79 3.01
N LYS A 420 -4.82 14.88 3.38
CA LYS A 420 -4.98 16.07 2.52
C LYS A 420 -3.65 16.77 2.27
N ASP A 421 -2.82 16.90 3.31
CA ASP A 421 -1.47 17.47 3.18
C ASP A 421 -0.59 16.61 2.24
N ALA A 422 -0.72 15.27 2.29
CA ALA A 422 -0.03 14.36 1.37
C ALA A 422 -0.42 14.61 -0.09
N ILE A 423 -1.70 14.71 -0.37
CA ILE A 423 -2.23 14.96 -1.72
C ILE A 423 -1.77 16.31 -2.24
N MET A 424 -1.85 17.35 -1.41
CA MET A 424 -1.36 18.70 -1.76
C MET A 424 0.16 18.71 -2.00
N ASN A 425 0.93 17.93 -1.26
CA ASN A 425 2.38 17.81 -1.45
C ASN A 425 2.74 17.10 -2.76
N ILE A 426 1.99 16.04 -3.11
CA ILE A 426 2.29 15.18 -4.27
C ILE A 426 1.82 15.82 -5.57
N LEU A 427 0.66 16.46 -5.58
CA LEU A 427 0.04 17.04 -6.78
C LEU A 427 -0.66 18.38 -6.46
N PRO A 428 0.10 19.47 -6.16
CA PRO A 428 -0.49 20.74 -5.76
C PRO A 428 -1.40 21.36 -6.82
N ASP A 429 -1.06 21.19 -8.11
CA ASP A 429 -1.80 21.81 -9.24
C ASP A 429 -3.17 21.16 -9.51
N ALA A 430 -3.45 19.98 -8.98
CA ALA A 430 -4.73 19.27 -9.11
C ALA A 430 -5.07 18.48 -7.83
N ALA A 431 -4.77 19.06 -6.67
CA ALA A 431 -4.95 18.40 -5.38
C ALA A 431 -6.41 18.09 -5.06
N THR A 432 -7.33 19.00 -5.43
CA THR A 432 -8.78 18.81 -5.23
C THR A 432 -9.30 17.59 -5.98
N GLU A 433 -8.89 17.43 -7.22
CA GLU A 433 -9.32 16.34 -8.10
C GLU A 433 -8.70 15.02 -7.66
N LEU A 434 -7.43 15.04 -7.22
CA LEU A 434 -6.77 13.85 -6.67
C LEU A 434 -7.38 13.44 -5.32
N GLU A 435 -7.72 14.41 -4.44
CA GLU A 435 -8.45 14.15 -3.20
C GLU A 435 -9.79 13.47 -3.48
N PHE A 436 -10.54 14.02 -4.43
CA PHE A 436 -11.82 13.45 -4.82
C PHE A 436 -11.67 12.02 -5.35
N PHE A 437 -10.75 11.78 -6.27
CA PHE A 437 -10.48 10.44 -6.79
C PHE A 437 -10.04 9.46 -5.67
N ALA A 438 -9.11 9.87 -4.83
CA ALA A 438 -8.59 9.05 -3.74
C ALA A 438 -9.65 8.68 -2.69
N ALA A 439 -10.59 9.60 -2.38
CA ALA A 439 -11.71 9.35 -1.47
C ALA A 439 -12.66 8.25 -1.97
N HIS A 440 -12.69 8.00 -3.27
CA HIS A 440 -13.49 6.96 -3.92
C HIS A 440 -12.66 5.72 -4.34
N ASN A 441 -11.37 5.66 -3.98
CA ASN A 441 -10.46 4.54 -4.23
C ASN A 441 -9.65 4.22 -2.97
N SER A 442 -10.35 3.95 -1.88
CA SER A 442 -9.79 3.81 -0.53
C SER A 442 -10.16 2.50 0.17
N ASP A 443 -10.86 1.59 -0.51
CA ASP A 443 -11.22 0.25 -0.03
C ASP A 443 -10.98 -0.81 -1.11
N LEU A 444 -10.44 -1.96 -0.71
CA LEU A 444 -10.13 -3.07 -1.63
C LEU A 444 -11.31 -4.03 -1.86
N GLY A 445 -12.49 -3.69 -1.37
CA GLY A 445 -13.63 -4.60 -1.45
C GLY A 445 -13.52 -5.83 -0.52
N PRO A 446 -14.48 -6.76 -0.59
CA PRO A 446 -14.42 -8.02 0.13
C PRO A 446 -13.18 -8.81 -0.27
N ASN A 447 -12.40 -9.24 0.74
CA ASN A 447 -11.14 -9.97 0.53
C ASN A 447 -10.90 -11.01 1.64
N GLY A 448 -9.93 -11.89 1.42
CA GLY A 448 -9.64 -12.98 2.34
C GLY A 448 -9.10 -12.58 3.70
N HIS A 449 -8.45 -11.44 3.79
CA HIS A 449 -7.98 -10.90 5.06
C HIS A 449 -9.10 -10.23 5.87
N LYS A 450 -10.29 -10.04 5.26
CA LYS A 450 -11.44 -9.34 5.89
C LYS A 450 -11.09 -7.92 6.34
N TYR A 451 -10.06 -7.33 5.73
CA TYR A 451 -9.60 -5.98 6.02
C TYR A 451 -10.33 -5.00 5.10
N ARG A 452 -11.10 -4.11 5.70
CA ARG A 452 -11.94 -3.14 4.99
C ARG A 452 -11.64 -1.73 5.49
N ARG A 453 -11.66 -0.77 4.57
CA ARG A 453 -11.48 0.65 4.86
C ARG A 453 -12.73 1.44 4.47
N GLU A 454 -12.85 2.65 4.99
CA GLU A 454 -13.94 3.53 4.58
C GLU A 454 -13.68 4.09 3.17
N GLU A 455 -14.71 4.22 2.37
CA GLU A 455 -14.68 4.76 1.01
C GLU A 455 -15.92 5.62 0.76
N SER A 456 -15.78 6.72 0.02
CA SER A 456 -16.89 7.59 -0.33
C SER A 456 -17.69 8.12 0.87
N VAL A 457 -17.02 8.39 1.99
CA VAL A 457 -17.66 8.68 3.30
C VAL A 457 -18.69 9.81 3.19
N ASN A 458 -18.36 10.89 2.49
CA ASN A 458 -19.24 12.04 2.35
C ASN A 458 -20.50 11.73 1.52
N LEU A 459 -20.44 10.73 0.65
CA LEU A 459 -21.58 10.34 -0.19
C LEU A 459 -22.47 9.27 0.47
N GLN A 460 -21.96 8.53 1.46
CA GLN A 460 -22.70 7.41 2.09
C GLN A 460 -24.10 7.78 2.54
N PRO A 461 -24.35 8.93 3.24
CA PRO A 461 -25.71 9.27 3.68
C PRO A 461 -26.69 9.46 2.50
N THR A 462 -26.24 10.12 1.43
CA THR A 462 -27.07 10.32 0.22
C THR A 462 -27.32 9.01 -0.52
N ALA A 463 -26.29 8.16 -0.66
CA ALA A 463 -26.42 6.85 -1.28
C ALA A 463 -27.36 5.94 -0.51
N GLN A 464 -27.31 5.95 0.82
CA GLN A 464 -28.24 5.20 1.67
C GLN A 464 -29.68 5.73 1.54
N SER A 465 -29.87 7.06 1.60
CA SER A 465 -31.19 7.69 1.42
C SER A 465 -31.79 7.35 0.06
N PHE A 466 -30.99 7.43 -1.02
CA PHE A 466 -31.45 7.09 -2.36
C PHE A 466 -31.76 5.59 -2.51
N THR A 467 -30.99 4.73 -1.88
CA THR A 467 -31.24 3.28 -1.86
C THR A 467 -32.58 2.98 -1.18
N GLU A 468 -32.85 3.56 -0.01
CA GLU A 468 -34.10 3.38 0.71
C GLU A 468 -35.31 3.93 -0.07
N SER A 469 -35.16 5.11 -0.66
CA SER A 469 -36.25 5.77 -1.37
C SER A 469 -36.49 5.21 -2.77
N TYR A 470 -35.47 5.12 -3.63
CA TYR A 470 -35.66 4.72 -5.01
C TYR A 470 -35.61 3.19 -5.21
N ILE A 471 -34.59 2.53 -4.72
CA ILE A 471 -34.40 1.10 -5.01
C ILE A 471 -35.49 0.27 -4.35
N LYS A 472 -35.85 0.59 -3.10
CA LYS A 472 -36.94 -0.13 -2.39
C LYS A 472 -38.34 0.38 -2.76
N ASN A 473 -38.54 1.71 -2.76
CA ASN A 473 -39.88 2.30 -2.82
C ASN A 473 -40.20 2.96 -4.18
N LYS A 474 -39.25 3.03 -5.12
CA LYS A 474 -39.42 3.62 -6.47
C LYS A 474 -39.73 5.12 -6.44
N THR A 475 -39.34 5.82 -5.38
CA THR A 475 -39.44 7.27 -5.23
C THR A 475 -38.09 7.86 -4.87
N TYR A 476 -37.85 9.12 -5.10
CA TYR A 476 -36.60 9.80 -4.71
C TYR A 476 -36.86 11.28 -4.40
N THR A 477 -35.93 11.89 -3.67
CA THR A 477 -35.92 13.34 -3.47
C THR A 477 -35.08 14.00 -4.55
N GLU A 478 -35.49 15.21 -5.01
CA GLU A 478 -34.68 15.97 -5.96
C GLU A 478 -33.32 16.35 -5.36
N LYS A 479 -33.24 16.50 -4.04
CA LYS A 479 -31.98 16.77 -3.34
C LYS A 479 -30.98 15.61 -3.53
N ASP A 480 -31.37 14.37 -3.19
CA ASP A 480 -30.47 13.21 -3.32
C ASP A 480 -30.10 12.99 -4.79
N PHE A 481 -31.08 13.15 -5.69
CA PHE A 481 -30.84 13.02 -7.13
C PHE A 481 -29.80 14.04 -7.63
N SER A 482 -29.91 15.32 -7.24
CA SER A 482 -28.96 16.35 -7.63
C SER A 482 -27.57 16.10 -7.08
N ILE A 483 -27.43 15.70 -5.82
CA ILE A 483 -26.14 15.35 -5.21
C ILE A 483 -25.47 14.20 -5.97
N LEU A 484 -26.22 13.16 -6.33
CA LEU A 484 -25.69 12.04 -7.11
C LEU A 484 -25.26 12.49 -8.50
N GLN A 485 -26.06 13.31 -9.19
CA GLN A 485 -25.74 13.84 -10.51
C GLN A 485 -24.48 14.71 -10.47
N GLU A 486 -24.34 15.57 -9.47
CA GLU A 486 -23.14 16.40 -9.26
C GLU A 486 -21.91 15.50 -9.01
N THR A 487 -22.04 14.49 -8.14
CA THR A 487 -20.96 13.52 -7.86
C THR A 487 -20.50 12.81 -9.14
N PHE A 488 -21.43 12.30 -9.94
CA PHE A 488 -21.08 11.60 -11.17
C PHE A 488 -20.47 12.54 -12.22
N SER A 489 -20.91 13.79 -12.27
CA SER A 489 -20.29 14.81 -13.13
C SER A 489 -18.88 15.17 -12.66
N GLN A 490 -18.67 15.28 -11.35
CA GLN A 490 -17.36 15.53 -10.75
C GLN A 490 -16.39 14.36 -11.01
N MET A 491 -16.86 13.10 -11.04
CA MET A 491 -16.02 11.95 -11.42
C MET A 491 -15.45 12.10 -12.82
N ILE A 492 -16.27 12.60 -13.76
CA ILE A 492 -15.86 12.84 -15.16
C ILE A 492 -14.83 13.97 -15.21
N GLU A 493 -15.18 15.12 -14.64
CA GLU A 493 -14.37 16.34 -14.67
C GLU A 493 -13.01 16.13 -13.97
N SER A 494 -13.01 15.56 -12.76
CA SER A 494 -11.77 15.27 -12.02
C SER A 494 -10.86 14.31 -12.80
N SER A 495 -11.43 13.28 -13.45
CA SER A 495 -10.65 12.37 -14.28
C SER A 495 -9.99 13.10 -15.45
N ASP A 496 -10.72 13.97 -16.15
CA ASP A 496 -10.20 14.72 -17.30
C ASP A 496 -9.10 15.71 -16.90
N ILE A 497 -9.28 16.42 -15.76
CA ILE A 497 -8.27 17.32 -15.21
C ILE A 497 -7.01 16.55 -14.83
N LEU A 498 -7.14 15.43 -14.09
CA LEU A 498 -6.00 14.61 -13.68
C LEU A 498 -5.24 14.07 -14.90
N VAL A 499 -5.94 13.52 -15.88
CA VAL A 499 -5.30 12.99 -17.11
C VAL A 499 -4.52 14.09 -17.86
N ALA A 500 -5.00 15.33 -17.85
CA ALA A 500 -4.29 16.46 -18.45
C ALA A 500 -2.94 16.79 -17.77
N HIS A 501 -2.68 16.30 -16.56
CA HIS A 501 -1.43 16.47 -15.84
C HIS A 501 -0.45 15.27 -15.99
N ALA A 502 -0.77 14.29 -16.84
CA ALA A 502 0.01 13.06 -16.98
C ALA A 502 1.48 13.29 -17.39
N ASP A 503 1.73 14.24 -18.29
CA ASP A 503 3.09 14.52 -18.81
C ASP A 503 4.07 15.00 -17.74
N LYS A 504 3.58 15.51 -16.62
CA LYS A 504 4.38 16.15 -15.58
C LYS A 504 4.44 15.33 -14.27
N ASN A 505 3.51 14.39 -14.09
CA ASN A 505 3.31 13.74 -12.80
C ASN A 505 3.27 12.22 -12.93
N PRO A 506 4.29 11.50 -12.44
CA PRO A 506 4.35 10.05 -12.50
C PRO A 506 3.16 9.33 -11.86
N ILE A 507 2.56 9.90 -10.79
CA ILE A 507 1.38 9.31 -10.15
C ILE A 507 0.21 9.21 -11.12
N ILE A 508 -0.01 10.22 -11.97
CA ILE A 508 -1.12 10.21 -12.93
C ILE A 508 -0.91 9.13 -13.99
N VAL A 509 0.32 8.98 -14.49
CA VAL A 509 0.66 7.90 -15.43
C VAL A 509 0.37 6.52 -14.82
N GLU A 510 0.74 6.33 -13.56
CA GLU A 510 0.56 5.06 -12.85
C GLU A 510 -0.91 4.72 -12.62
N ILE A 511 -1.75 5.68 -12.22
CA ILE A 511 -3.18 5.44 -11.92
C ILE A 511 -4.11 5.65 -13.13
N MET A 512 -3.57 5.98 -14.30
CA MET A 512 -4.37 6.36 -15.48
C MET A 512 -5.46 5.35 -15.87
N PRO A 513 -5.25 4.03 -15.82
CA PRO A 513 -6.32 3.07 -16.11
C PRO A 513 -7.51 3.16 -15.14
N TRP A 514 -7.23 3.45 -13.86
CA TRP A 514 -8.28 3.67 -12.85
C TRP A 514 -9.02 4.99 -13.08
N LEU A 515 -8.33 6.05 -13.55
CA LEU A 515 -8.98 7.31 -13.94
C LEU A 515 -9.95 7.13 -15.11
N TYR A 516 -9.56 6.36 -16.13
CA TYR A 516 -10.44 6.02 -17.24
C TYR A 516 -11.67 5.23 -16.77
N GLN A 517 -11.47 4.24 -15.92
CA GLN A 517 -12.55 3.44 -15.36
C GLN A 517 -13.49 4.30 -14.48
N PHE A 518 -12.94 5.21 -13.68
CA PHE A 518 -13.68 6.12 -12.83
C PHE A 518 -14.53 7.10 -13.64
N LYS A 519 -13.98 7.65 -14.72
CA LYS A 519 -14.71 8.50 -15.67
C LYS A 519 -15.90 7.77 -16.27
N LEU A 520 -15.69 6.58 -16.84
CA LEU A 520 -16.76 5.78 -17.44
C LEU A 520 -17.83 5.38 -16.44
N LEU A 521 -17.46 5.14 -15.18
CA LEU A 521 -18.42 4.89 -14.12
C LEU A 521 -19.27 6.13 -13.83
N GLY A 522 -18.68 7.34 -13.79
CA GLY A 522 -19.41 8.59 -13.66
C GLY A 522 -20.38 8.84 -14.82
N GLU A 523 -19.92 8.61 -16.06
CA GLU A 523 -20.77 8.69 -17.26
C GLU A 523 -21.94 7.69 -17.16
N THR A 524 -21.66 6.46 -16.75
CA THR A 524 -22.69 5.43 -16.54
C THR A 524 -23.72 5.90 -15.49
N GLY A 525 -23.27 6.46 -14.38
CA GLY A 525 -24.13 7.00 -13.33
C GLY A 525 -25.09 8.09 -13.86
N ASN A 526 -24.57 9.05 -14.60
CA ASN A 526 -25.40 10.10 -15.21
C ASN A 526 -26.41 9.57 -16.22
N GLU A 527 -26.02 8.60 -17.05
CA GLU A 527 -26.94 7.94 -17.99
C GLU A 527 -28.02 7.13 -17.29
N VAL A 528 -27.70 6.45 -16.20
CA VAL A 528 -28.65 5.71 -15.37
C VAL A 528 -29.66 6.66 -14.70
N LEU A 529 -29.22 7.80 -14.15
CA LEU A 529 -30.12 8.83 -13.63
C LEU A 529 -31.02 9.40 -14.72
N ALA A 530 -30.49 9.59 -15.93
CA ALA A 530 -31.28 10.02 -17.07
C ALA A 530 -32.34 8.98 -17.49
N MET A 531 -32.06 7.67 -17.34
CA MET A 531 -33.05 6.60 -17.53
C MET A 531 -34.19 6.72 -16.50
N VAL A 532 -33.88 6.99 -15.23
CA VAL A 532 -34.90 7.23 -14.18
C VAL A 532 -35.82 8.36 -14.58
N LYS A 533 -35.27 9.52 -14.95
CA LYS A 533 -36.08 10.67 -15.40
C LYS A 533 -36.90 10.40 -16.66
N ALA A 534 -36.35 9.64 -17.63
CA ALA A 534 -37.08 9.24 -18.85
C ALA A 534 -38.25 8.30 -18.53
N TYR A 535 -38.04 7.35 -17.60
CA TYR A 535 -39.08 6.45 -17.12
C TYR A 535 -40.25 7.21 -16.46
N ASP A 536 -39.95 8.17 -15.58
CA ASP A 536 -40.93 9.00 -14.90
C ASP A 536 -41.78 9.84 -15.89
N LYS A 537 -41.13 10.37 -16.92
CA LYS A 537 -41.77 11.16 -17.99
C LYS A 537 -42.48 10.32 -19.04
N ASN A 538 -42.45 8.97 -18.93
CA ASN A 538 -42.93 8.03 -19.96
C ASN A 538 -42.29 8.19 -21.34
N ASP A 539 -41.09 8.74 -21.42
CA ASP A 539 -40.32 8.92 -22.66
C ASP A 539 -39.55 7.64 -23.00
N GLN A 540 -40.25 6.71 -23.68
CA GLN A 540 -39.67 5.43 -24.08
C GLN A 540 -38.50 5.59 -25.05
N SER A 541 -38.54 6.58 -25.94
CA SER A 541 -37.49 6.83 -26.91
C SER A 541 -36.18 7.27 -26.24
N LEU A 542 -36.26 8.21 -25.28
CA LEU A 542 -35.13 8.67 -24.49
C LEU A 542 -34.61 7.52 -23.62
N PHE A 543 -35.50 6.78 -22.94
CA PHE A 543 -35.13 5.63 -22.10
C PHE A 543 -34.28 4.62 -22.90
N MET A 544 -34.75 4.22 -24.09
CA MET A 544 -34.04 3.25 -24.92
C MET A 544 -32.68 3.76 -25.43
N ARG A 545 -32.57 5.06 -25.77
CA ARG A 545 -31.25 5.65 -26.12
C ARG A 545 -30.29 5.57 -24.93
N LYS A 546 -30.73 5.96 -23.73
CA LYS A 546 -29.94 5.95 -22.53
C LYS A 546 -29.54 4.54 -22.10
N TYR A 547 -30.48 3.58 -22.16
CA TYR A 547 -30.20 2.17 -21.91
C TYR A 547 -29.08 1.62 -22.84
N LYS A 548 -29.17 1.89 -24.14
CA LYS A 548 -28.13 1.45 -25.11
C LYS A 548 -26.79 2.08 -24.79
N HIS A 549 -26.77 3.35 -24.36
CA HIS A 549 -25.54 4.05 -24.00
C HIS A 549 -24.91 3.46 -22.73
N VAL A 550 -25.71 3.18 -21.69
CA VAL A 550 -25.24 2.45 -20.49
C VAL A 550 -24.58 1.13 -20.87
N LYS A 551 -25.23 0.32 -21.74
CA LYS A 551 -24.64 -0.97 -22.19
C LYS A 551 -23.33 -0.77 -22.96
N ALA A 552 -23.20 0.30 -23.74
CA ALA A 552 -21.96 0.62 -24.44
C ALA A 552 -20.85 1.05 -23.46
N LEU A 553 -21.17 1.85 -22.45
CA LEU A 553 -20.21 2.24 -21.38
C LEU A 553 -19.76 1.02 -20.57
N GLN A 554 -20.65 0.13 -20.19
CA GLN A 554 -20.32 -1.13 -19.52
C GLN A 554 -19.36 -1.98 -20.36
N GLN A 555 -19.56 -2.02 -21.67
CA GLN A 555 -18.64 -2.72 -22.58
C GLN A 555 -17.25 -2.06 -22.62
N GLN A 556 -17.18 -0.72 -22.63
CA GLN A 556 -15.90 0.00 -22.57
C GLN A 556 -15.18 -0.25 -21.25
N MET A 557 -15.89 -0.20 -20.12
CA MET A 557 -15.35 -0.54 -18.81
C MET A 557 -14.79 -1.96 -18.77
N PHE A 558 -15.50 -2.92 -19.37
CA PHE A 558 -15.03 -4.29 -19.52
C PHE A 558 -13.76 -4.39 -20.37
N GLN A 559 -13.66 -3.61 -21.45
CA GLN A 559 -12.45 -3.58 -22.28
C GLN A 559 -11.23 -3.06 -21.51
N ILE A 560 -11.40 -2.01 -20.67
CA ILE A 560 -10.33 -1.52 -19.78
C ILE A 560 -9.91 -2.63 -18.82
N ASP A 561 -10.87 -3.29 -18.21
CA ASP A 561 -10.66 -4.41 -17.27
C ASP A 561 -9.89 -5.58 -17.91
N GLN A 562 -10.07 -5.81 -19.21
CA GLN A 562 -9.37 -6.85 -19.98
C GLN A 562 -8.02 -6.41 -20.58
N THR A 563 -7.72 -5.12 -20.59
CA THR A 563 -6.52 -4.57 -21.25
C THR A 563 -5.42 -4.23 -20.26
N TYR A 564 -5.78 -3.61 -19.13
CA TYR A 564 -4.81 -3.08 -18.15
C TYR A 564 -4.69 -4.00 -16.95
N ASN A 565 -3.55 -3.89 -16.27
CA ASN A 565 -3.27 -4.61 -15.02
C ASN A 565 -3.55 -6.13 -15.13
N GLN A 566 -3.02 -6.76 -16.19
CA GLN A 566 -3.25 -8.18 -16.49
C GLN A 566 -2.32 -9.09 -15.71
N ASN A 567 -2.31 -8.95 -14.35
CA ASN A 567 -1.54 -9.83 -13.47
C ASN A 567 -2.19 -11.24 -13.37
N PRO A 568 -1.44 -12.26 -12.93
CA PRO A 568 -1.94 -13.64 -12.94
C PRO A 568 -2.95 -13.97 -11.84
N TYR A 569 -3.21 -13.07 -10.90
CA TYR A 569 -4.04 -13.33 -9.72
C TYR A 569 -5.37 -12.58 -9.73
N GLN A 570 -5.34 -11.25 -9.67
CA GLN A 570 -6.53 -10.39 -9.76
C GLN A 570 -6.32 -9.38 -10.90
N PRO A 571 -6.54 -9.79 -12.17
CA PRO A 571 -6.40 -8.88 -13.30
C PRO A 571 -7.55 -7.89 -13.37
N GLY A 572 -7.29 -6.76 -14.01
CA GLY A 572 -8.30 -5.77 -14.32
C GLY A 572 -8.20 -4.51 -13.47
N ILE A 573 -9.21 -3.67 -13.60
CA ILE A 573 -9.29 -2.33 -13.01
C ILE A 573 -10.64 -2.15 -12.33
N LYS A 574 -10.65 -1.96 -11.02
CA LYS A 574 -11.85 -1.72 -10.22
C LYS A 574 -11.75 -0.37 -9.50
N THR A 575 -12.83 0.37 -9.44
CA THR A 575 -12.90 1.70 -8.84
C THR A 575 -14.23 1.91 -8.13
N ALA A 576 -14.24 2.72 -7.07
CA ALA A 576 -15.43 3.14 -6.32
C ALA A 576 -16.35 1.98 -5.93
N GLY A 577 -15.74 0.85 -5.51
CA GLY A 577 -16.41 -0.44 -5.39
C GLY A 577 -17.33 -0.58 -4.17
N ARG A 578 -17.18 0.29 -3.16
CA ARG A 578 -17.92 0.15 -1.91
C ARG A 578 -19.28 0.85 -1.92
N VAL A 579 -19.41 2.01 -2.56
CA VAL A 579 -20.61 2.85 -2.51
C VAL A 579 -21.14 3.17 -3.89
N ILE A 580 -20.34 3.78 -4.75
CA ILE A 580 -20.82 4.36 -6.03
C ILE A 580 -21.22 3.27 -7.01
N LYS A 581 -20.31 2.33 -7.31
CA LYS A 581 -20.60 1.27 -8.28
C LYS A 581 -21.84 0.45 -7.89
N PRO A 582 -21.97 -0.06 -6.64
CA PRO A 582 -23.19 -0.77 -6.23
C PRO A 582 -24.46 0.05 -6.35
N LEU A 583 -24.40 1.36 -6.05
CA LEU A 583 -25.57 2.25 -6.18
C LEU A 583 -26.01 2.41 -7.65
N ILE A 584 -25.06 2.65 -8.56
CA ILE A 584 -25.33 2.76 -10.00
C ILE A 584 -25.92 1.44 -10.52
N ASP A 585 -25.30 0.32 -10.18
CA ASP A 585 -25.73 -1.02 -10.62
C ASP A 585 -27.14 -1.34 -10.16
N GLN A 586 -27.46 -1.13 -8.88
CA GLN A 586 -28.80 -1.37 -8.34
C GLN A 586 -29.84 -0.41 -8.94
N THR A 587 -29.45 0.84 -9.20
CA THR A 587 -30.37 1.82 -9.83
C THR A 587 -30.68 1.40 -11.28
N PHE A 588 -29.66 1.02 -12.05
CA PHE A 588 -29.81 0.52 -13.41
C PHE A 588 -30.71 -0.72 -13.46
N ALA A 589 -30.44 -1.71 -12.61
CA ALA A 589 -31.26 -2.92 -12.53
C ALA A 589 -32.72 -2.59 -12.18
N THR A 590 -32.92 -1.72 -11.20
CA THR A 590 -34.26 -1.33 -10.73
C THR A 590 -35.06 -0.63 -11.83
N VAL A 591 -34.49 0.40 -12.46
CA VAL A 591 -35.22 1.16 -13.51
C VAL A 591 -35.49 0.30 -14.75
N THR A 592 -34.56 -0.59 -15.12
CA THR A 592 -34.73 -1.53 -16.23
C THR A 592 -35.87 -2.52 -15.94
N GLN A 593 -35.90 -3.09 -14.74
CA GLN A 593 -36.99 -3.98 -14.30
C GLN A 593 -38.36 -3.28 -14.29
N CYS A 594 -38.42 -2.05 -13.77
CA CYS A 594 -39.62 -1.22 -13.82
C CYS A 594 -40.11 -0.97 -15.27
N TYR A 595 -39.20 -0.67 -16.16
CA TYR A 595 -39.48 -0.48 -17.57
C TYR A 595 -40.01 -1.77 -18.22
N ASN A 596 -39.36 -2.91 -17.97
CA ASN A 596 -39.78 -4.22 -18.47
C ASN A 596 -41.19 -4.59 -18.01
N GLN A 597 -41.49 -4.36 -16.73
CA GLN A 597 -42.86 -4.62 -16.18
C GLN A 597 -43.91 -3.73 -16.83
N LYS A 598 -43.61 -2.42 -16.99
CA LYS A 598 -44.56 -1.44 -17.52
C LYS A 598 -44.87 -1.62 -18.99
N TYR A 599 -43.85 -1.96 -19.80
CA TYR A 599 -43.97 -2.00 -21.24
C TYR A 599 -43.86 -3.42 -21.84
N SER A 600 -43.89 -4.44 -20.97
CA SER A 600 -43.81 -5.86 -21.36
C SER A 600 -42.58 -6.17 -22.26
N THR A 601 -41.43 -5.58 -21.91
CA THR A 601 -40.15 -5.80 -22.59
C THR A 601 -39.27 -6.79 -21.81
N LEU A 602 -38.17 -7.22 -22.45
CA LEU A 602 -37.19 -8.17 -21.85
C LEU A 602 -35.77 -7.59 -21.95
N LEU A 603 -35.60 -6.30 -21.59
CA LEU A 603 -34.27 -5.69 -21.53
C LEU A 603 -33.43 -6.34 -20.45
N ASN A 604 -32.16 -6.58 -20.77
CA ASN A 604 -31.22 -7.17 -19.81
C ASN A 604 -30.89 -6.14 -18.69
N ALA A 605 -31.22 -6.47 -17.46
CA ALA A 605 -30.95 -5.68 -16.26
C ALA A 605 -29.61 -6.04 -15.58
N GLU A 606 -28.82 -6.96 -16.17
CA GLU A 606 -27.47 -7.27 -15.66
C GLU A 606 -26.56 -6.06 -15.77
N THR A 607 -25.82 -5.80 -14.70
CA THR A 607 -25.06 -4.56 -14.51
C THR A 607 -23.60 -4.70 -14.96
N ASP A 608 -23.07 -5.90 -14.95
CA ASP A 608 -21.73 -6.19 -15.46
C ASP A 608 -21.79 -6.81 -16.86
N TYR A 609 -20.85 -6.41 -17.71
CA TYR A 609 -20.63 -7.09 -18.97
C TYR A 609 -19.81 -8.36 -18.71
N MET A 610 -20.54 -9.45 -18.41
CA MET A 610 -19.94 -10.76 -18.14
C MET A 610 -20.26 -11.70 -19.30
N PRO A 611 -19.29 -11.95 -20.20
CA PRO A 611 -19.50 -12.84 -21.32
C PRO A 611 -19.59 -14.32 -20.92
N HIS A 612 -19.14 -14.65 -19.71
CA HIS A 612 -19.10 -16.01 -19.19
C HIS A 612 -19.83 -16.10 -17.84
N LYS A 613 -20.33 -17.28 -17.50
CA LYS A 613 -21.08 -17.51 -16.24
C LYS A 613 -20.45 -18.62 -15.41
N LEU A 614 -20.33 -18.37 -14.12
CA LEU A 614 -20.02 -19.38 -13.11
C LEU A 614 -21.32 -19.88 -12.50
N ILE A 615 -21.56 -21.18 -12.61
CA ILE A 615 -22.75 -21.86 -12.08
C ILE A 615 -22.28 -22.95 -11.13
N SER A 616 -22.73 -22.93 -9.88
CA SER A 616 -22.41 -23.96 -8.89
C SER A 616 -23.52 -24.12 -7.89
N ASP A 617 -23.76 -25.35 -7.44
CA ASP A 617 -24.61 -25.70 -6.31
C ASP A 617 -23.87 -25.56 -4.96
N ILE A 618 -22.58 -25.25 -4.99
CA ILE A 618 -21.72 -25.05 -3.83
C ILE A 618 -21.74 -23.56 -3.45
N SER A 619 -22.32 -23.24 -2.30
CA SER A 619 -22.52 -21.85 -1.86
C SER A 619 -21.22 -21.02 -1.78
N GLN A 620 -20.11 -21.65 -1.45
CA GLN A 620 -18.78 -21.02 -1.33
C GLN A 620 -18.15 -20.74 -2.70
N ILE A 621 -18.58 -21.42 -3.78
CA ILE A 621 -18.05 -21.26 -5.14
C ILE A 621 -18.92 -20.33 -5.99
N LYS A 622 -20.25 -20.45 -5.89
CA LYS A 622 -21.18 -19.74 -6.81
C LYS A 622 -21.01 -18.22 -6.86
N ASN A 623 -20.42 -17.63 -5.84
CA ASN A 623 -20.20 -16.19 -5.73
C ASN A 623 -18.72 -15.79 -5.95
N LEU A 624 -17.85 -16.73 -6.34
CA LEU A 624 -16.46 -16.41 -6.68
C LEU A 624 -16.41 -15.65 -8.01
N PRO A 625 -15.59 -14.61 -8.14
CA PRO A 625 -15.44 -13.89 -9.38
C PRO A 625 -14.85 -14.76 -10.48
N LEU A 626 -15.37 -14.63 -11.70
CA LEU A 626 -14.70 -15.08 -12.92
C LEU A 626 -13.79 -13.97 -13.43
N GLN A 627 -12.55 -14.31 -13.67
CA GLN A 627 -11.57 -13.45 -14.30
C GLN A 627 -11.43 -13.86 -15.76
N VAL A 628 -11.68 -12.93 -16.67
CA VAL A 628 -11.67 -13.20 -18.12
C VAL A 628 -10.52 -12.43 -18.75
N LYS A 629 -9.64 -13.15 -19.43
CA LYS A 629 -8.56 -12.62 -20.30
C LYS A 629 -8.82 -12.96 -21.74
N ILE A 630 -8.03 -12.41 -22.66
CA ILE A 630 -8.19 -12.62 -24.10
C ILE A 630 -8.35 -14.11 -24.45
N ASN A 631 -7.51 -14.98 -23.88
CA ASN A 631 -7.51 -16.42 -24.17
C ASN A 631 -7.66 -17.30 -22.92
N ARG A 632 -8.09 -16.70 -21.78
CA ARG A 632 -8.08 -17.41 -20.50
C ARG A 632 -9.25 -16.99 -19.63
N ILE A 633 -9.99 -17.97 -19.12
CA ILE A 633 -11.06 -17.80 -18.14
C ILE A 633 -10.63 -18.50 -16.86
N GLN A 634 -10.70 -17.81 -15.74
CA GLN A 634 -10.24 -18.33 -14.45
C GLN A 634 -11.23 -17.99 -13.33
N ILE A 635 -11.46 -18.93 -12.41
CA ILE A 635 -12.14 -18.63 -11.15
C ILE A 635 -11.12 -18.04 -10.18
N SER A 636 -11.48 -16.96 -9.48
CA SER A 636 -10.67 -16.42 -8.40
C SER A 636 -10.44 -17.47 -7.31
N PRO A 637 -9.21 -17.61 -6.77
CA PRO A 637 -8.94 -18.55 -5.70
C PRO A 637 -9.85 -18.33 -4.50
N ALA A 638 -10.32 -19.41 -3.89
CA ALA A 638 -11.01 -19.34 -2.62
C ALA A 638 -9.99 -19.26 -1.47
N LEU A 639 -10.28 -18.41 -0.51
CA LEU A 639 -9.40 -18.16 0.66
C LEU A 639 -9.80 -19.00 1.89
N GLU A 640 -10.88 -19.76 1.77
CA GLU A 640 -11.38 -20.67 2.80
C GLU A 640 -11.44 -22.09 2.25
N VAL A 641 -11.39 -23.07 3.15
CA VAL A 641 -11.65 -24.47 2.80
C VAL A 641 -13.07 -24.58 2.26
N ILE A 642 -13.18 -25.13 1.07
CA ILE A 642 -14.49 -25.42 0.45
C ILE A 642 -14.90 -26.83 0.83
N LYS A 643 -16.10 -26.95 1.36
CA LYS A 643 -16.79 -28.23 1.56
C LYS A 643 -17.57 -28.57 0.32
N TRP A 644 -17.00 -29.40 -0.52
CA TRP A 644 -17.60 -29.83 -1.78
C TRP A 644 -18.49 -31.05 -1.56
N PRO A 645 -19.81 -30.90 -1.62
CA PRO A 645 -20.74 -32.01 -1.31
C PRO A 645 -20.64 -33.16 -2.32
N GLY A 646 -21.08 -34.33 -1.92
CA GLY A 646 -21.23 -35.46 -2.85
C GLY A 646 -22.18 -35.10 -3.99
N ASN A 647 -21.81 -35.41 -5.22
CA ASN A 647 -22.47 -35.02 -6.46
C ASN A 647 -22.53 -33.48 -6.73
N GLY A 648 -21.91 -32.67 -5.89
CA GLY A 648 -21.80 -31.24 -6.12
C GLY A 648 -21.00 -30.91 -7.38
N SER A 649 -21.37 -29.82 -8.06
CA SER A 649 -20.78 -29.44 -9.35
C SER A 649 -20.42 -27.95 -9.44
N LEU A 650 -19.46 -27.70 -10.32
CA LEU A 650 -19.01 -26.40 -10.75
C LEU A 650 -19.02 -26.36 -12.27
N THR A 651 -19.69 -25.40 -12.87
CA THR A 651 -19.75 -25.21 -14.33
C THR A 651 -19.36 -23.81 -14.69
N ILE A 652 -18.43 -23.65 -15.66
CA ILE A 652 -18.16 -22.39 -16.34
C ILE A 652 -18.81 -22.47 -17.72
N GLU A 653 -19.82 -21.61 -17.95
CA GLU A 653 -20.46 -21.44 -19.24
C GLU A 653 -19.87 -20.25 -19.97
N LEU A 654 -19.39 -20.46 -21.21
CA LEU A 654 -18.80 -19.44 -22.06
C LEU A 654 -19.90 -18.68 -22.82
N ASP A 655 -19.65 -17.43 -23.19
CA ASP A 655 -20.58 -16.59 -23.96
C ASP A 655 -20.89 -17.15 -25.34
N GLN A 656 -19.90 -17.82 -25.95
CA GLN A 656 -20.02 -18.53 -27.24
C GLN A 656 -19.16 -19.80 -27.24
N VAL A 657 -19.15 -20.52 -28.36
CA VAL A 657 -18.29 -21.68 -28.52
C VAL A 657 -16.88 -21.25 -28.93
N TYR A 658 -15.89 -21.75 -28.21
CA TYR A 658 -14.47 -21.52 -28.51
C TYR A 658 -13.72 -22.82 -28.74
N PRO A 659 -12.65 -22.83 -29.56
CA PRO A 659 -11.68 -23.92 -29.52
C PRO A 659 -10.95 -23.95 -28.17
N GLY A 660 -11.01 -25.06 -27.47
CA GLY A 660 -10.37 -25.23 -26.17
C GLY A 660 -8.93 -25.72 -26.32
N GLU A 661 -7.98 -25.06 -25.63
CA GLU A 661 -6.58 -25.49 -25.59
C GLU A 661 -6.32 -26.41 -24.40
N ASN A 662 -6.48 -25.93 -23.19
CA ASN A 662 -6.26 -26.72 -22.00
C ASN A 662 -7.13 -26.26 -20.81
N ILE A 663 -7.19 -27.12 -19.80
CA ILE A 663 -7.79 -26.82 -18.49
C ILE A 663 -6.75 -27.16 -17.42
N GLU A 664 -6.56 -26.24 -16.47
CA GLU A 664 -5.71 -26.42 -15.28
C GLU A 664 -6.53 -26.27 -14.01
N ILE A 665 -6.42 -27.23 -13.10
CA ILE A 665 -7.11 -27.22 -11.80
C ILE A 665 -6.11 -27.53 -10.69
N ASP A 666 -6.17 -26.78 -9.59
CA ASP A 666 -5.48 -27.08 -8.35
C ASP A 666 -6.46 -26.90 -7.19
N PHE A 667 -6.81 -28.02 -6.56
CA PHE A 667 -7.68 -28.05 -5.40
C PHE A 667 -6.92 -28.19 -4.06
N GLY A 668 -5.59 -28.05 -4.09
CA GLY A 668 -4.76 -28.21 -2.89
C GLY A 668 -4.78 -29.64 -2.33
N LYS A 669 -5.19 -30.63 -3.12
CA LYS A 669 -5.41 -32.01 -2.73
C LYS A 669 -4.92 -32.97 -3.83
N PRO A 670 -4.20 -34.04 -3.50
CA PRO A 670 -3.87 -35.09 -4.46
C PRO A 670 -5.07 -36.00 -4.78
N GLU A 671 -4.88 -36.90 -5.74
CA GLU A 671 -5.84 -37.97 -6.07
C GLU A 671 -7.22 -37.49 -6.51
N ILE A 672 -7.27 -36.34 -7.25
CA ILE A 672 -8.53 -35.78 -7.78
C ILE A 672 -9.25 -36.77 -8.70
N GLU A 673 -8.51 -37.59 -9.43
CA GLU A 673 -9.04 -38.64 -10.31
C GLU A 673 -9.88 -39.69 -9.59
N THR A 674 -9.71 -39.86 -8.27
CA THR A 674 -10.47 -40.86 -7.51
C THR A 674 -11.88 -40.42 -7.16
N TRP A 675 -12.13 -39.11 -7.19
CA TRP A 675 -13.43 -38.54 -6.78
C TRP A 675 -14.01 -37.53 -7.76
N GLY A 676 -13.21 -36.95 -8.66
CA GLY A 676 -13.62 -35.86 -9.55
C GLY A 676 -13.81 -36.32 -11.01
N SER A 677 -14.80 -35.72 -11.69
CA SER A 677 -15.00 -35.86 -13.13
C SER A 677 -14.94 -34.51 -13.80
N LEU A 678 -14.09 -34.38 -14.83
CA LEU A 678 -14.02 -33.20 -15.69
C LEU A 678 -14.76 -33.47 -17.01
N GLU A 679 -15.64 -32.56 -17.39
CA GLU A 679 -16.47 -32.70 -18.61
C GLU A 679 -16.51 -31.37 -19.35
N ILE A 680 -16.64 -31.46 -20.67
CA ILE A 680 -16.86 -30.33 -21.57
C ILE A 680 -18.14 -30.51 -22.37
N SER A 681 -18.72 -29.40 -22.81
CA SER A 681 -19.86 -29.37 -23.69
C SER A 681 -19.69 -28.34 -24.79
N ALA A 682 -20.00 -28.69 -26.03
CA ALA A 682 -19.99 -27.77 -27.17
C ALA A 682 -21.29 -26.94 -27.28
N ASN A 683 -22.37 -27.34 -26.61
CA ASN A 683 -23.70 -26.71 -26.73
C ASN A 683 -24.35 -26.38 -25.34
N GLY A 684 -23.65 -26.65 -24.26
CA GLY A 684 -24.15 -26.45 -22.90
C GLY A 684 -25.14 -27.55 -22.40
N LYS A 685 -25.44 -28.57 -23.23
CA LYS A 685 -26.42 -29.64 -22.94
C LYS A 685 -25.79 -31.02 -22.93
N ASP A 686 -25.06 -31.35 -23.96
CA ASP A 686 -24.43 -32.64 -24.14
C ASP A 686 -23.01 -32.62 -23.60
N TRP A 687 -22.70 -33.50 -22.65
CA TRP A 687 -21.45 -33.51 -21.93
C TRP A 687 -20.55 -34.67 -22.31
N SER A 688 -19.28 -34.41 -22.51
CA SER A 688 -18.25 -35.40 -22.81
C SER A 688 -17.15 -35.35 -21.76
N LYS A 689 -16.77 -36.50 -21.21
CA LYS A 689 -15.65 -36.61 -20.26
C LYS A 689 -14.34 -36.23 -20.91
N VAL A 690 -13.51 -35.54 -20.15
CA VAL A 690 -12.16 -35.16 -20.52
C VAL A 690 -11.17 -35.96 -19.69
N HIS A 691 -10.22 -36.63 -20.33
CA HIS A 691 -9.10 -37.26 -19.66
C HIS A 691 -8.12 -36.16 -19.20
N PHE A 692 -7.63 -36.29 -17.99
CA PHE A 692 -6.64 -35.39 -17.42
C PHE A 692 -5.48 -36.17 -16.80
N THR A 693 -4.35 -35.52 -16.68
CA THR A 693 -3.19 -35.98 -15.94
C THR A 693 -3.10 -35.21 -14.63
N GLN A 694 -2.68 -35.85 -13.57
CA GLN A 694 -2.46 -35.19 -12.29
C GLN A 694 -1.01 -35.35 -11.87
N GLU A 695 -0.39 -34.25 -11.48
CA GLU A 695 0.92 -34.20 -10.87
C GLU A 695 0.81 -33.43 -9.55
N ASN A 696 1.03 -34.12 -8.45
CA ASN A 696 0.75 -33.63 -7.10
C ASN A 696 -0.71 -33.11 -6.96
N ASN A 697 -0.90 -31.83 -6.65
CA ASN A 697 -2.21 -31.19 -6.48
C ASN A 697 -2.75 -30.58 -7.78
N ARG A 698 -1.99 -30.64 -8.88
CA ARG A 698 -2.33 -30.01 -10.16
C ARG A 698 -2.85 -31.02 -11.18
N LEU A 699 -4.06 -30.78 -11.65
CA LEU A 699 -4.68 -31.47 -12.76
C LEU A 699 -4.47 -30.65 -14.03
N THR A 700 -4.12 -31.30 -15.14
CA THR A 700 -4.01 -30.71 -16.45
C THR A 700 -4.71 -31.55 -17.49
N ALA A 701 -5.55 -30.91 -18.33
CA ALA A 701 -6.27 -31.58 -19.41
C ALA A 701 -6.07 -30.82 -20.73
N SER A 702 -5.52 -31.50 -21.75
CA SER A 702 -5.43 -30.94 -23.11
C SER A 702 -6.75 -31.15 -23.84
N LEU A 703 -7.29 -30.08 -24.40
CA LEU A 703 -8.56 -30.11 -25.17
C LEU A 703 -8.39 -30.26 -26.66
N GLN A 704 -7.16 -30.11 -27.18
CA GLN A 704 -6.82 -30.33 -28.60
C GLN A 704 -7.76 -29.59 -29.58
N GLN A 705 -8.05 -28.32 -29.28
CA GLN A 705 -8.92 -27.43 -30.06
C GLN A 705 -10.39 -27.93 -30.18
N LYS A 706 -10.83 -28.80 -29.27
CA LYS A 706 -12.24 -29.20 -29.23
C LYS A 706 -13.13 -27.99 -28.98
N PRO A 707 -14.30 -27.91 -29.64
CA PRO A 707 -15.24 -26.83 -29.39
C PRO A 707 -15.82 -26.94 -27.96
N ILE A 708 -15.73 -25.86 -27.19
CA ILE A 708 -16.28 -25.77 -25.84
C ILE A 708 -17.23 -24.58 -25.71
N LYS A 709 -18.42 -24.84 -25.21
CA LYS A 709 -19.41 -23.85 -24.72
C LYS A 709 -19.47 -23.83 -23.17
N ALA A 710 -19.15 -24.97 -22.56
CA ALA A 710 -19.12 -25.09 -21.12
C ALA A 710 -18.12 -26.13 -20.64
N VAL A 711 -17.59 -25.92 -19.44
CA VAL A 711 -16.69 -26.84 -18.72
C VAL A 711 -17.29 -27.11 -17.36
N ARG A 712 -17.39 -28.38 -16.96
CA ARG A 712 -17.96 -28.79 -15.68
C ARG A 712 -16.99 -29.71 -14.94
N PHE A 713 -16.89 -29.50 -13.62
CA PHE A 713 -16.22 -30.41 -12.70
C PHE A 713 -17.24 -30.87 -11.63
N THR A 714 -17.30 -32.17 -11.39
CA THR A 714 -18.28 -32.80 -10.47
C THR A 714 -17.59 -33.74 -9.50
N ASN A 715 -17.95 -33.68 -8.23
CA ASN A 715 -17.61 -34.73 -7.24
C ASN A 715 -18.48 -35.96 -7.51
N MET A 716 -17.89 -37.04 -7.96
CA MET A 716 -18.58 -38.29 -8.32
C MET A 716 -18.85 -39.19 -7.12
N GLN A 717 -18.35 -38.86 -5.96
CA GLN A 717 -18.58 -39.62 -4.73
C GLN A 717 -19.81 -39.11 -3.98
N HIS A 718 -20.39 -39.92 -3.12
CA HIS A 718 -21.46 -39.48 -2.23
C HIS A 718 -20.93 -38.75 -0.98
N GLN A 719 -19.63 -38.79 -0.75
CA GLN A 719 -18.96 -38.15 0.39
C GLN A 719 -18.53 -36.73 0.05
N GLU A 720 -18.61 -35.85 1.03
CA GLU A 720 -18.08 -34.50 0.97
C GLU A 720 -16.54 -34.52 0.82
N GLN A 721 -16.00 -33.61 0.03
CA GLN A 721 -14.57 -33.40 -0.14
C GLN A 721 -14.19 -32.02 0.41
N GLU A 722 -13.22 -31.94 1.27
CA GLU A 722 -12.60 -30.67 1.67
C GLU A 722 -11.47 -30.33 0.70
N ILE A 723 -11.56 -29.13 0.10
CA ILE A 723 -10.59 -28.64 -0.90
C ILE A 723 -10.18 -27.20 -0.65
N TYR A 724 -9.06 -26.80 -1.24
CA TYR A 724 -8.63 -25.42 -1.41
C TYR A 724 -8.66 -25.08 -2.89
N LEU A 725 -9.64 -24.29 -3.35
CA LEU A 725 -9.67 -23.85 -4.74
C LEU A 725 -8.57 -22.82 -5.01
N ARG A 726 -7.38 -23.30 -5.37
CA ARG A 726 -6.22 -22.48 -5.68
C ARG A 726 -6.20 -22.05 -7.14
N ARG A 727 -6.70 -22.92 -8.03
CA ARG A 727 -6.67 -22.67 -9.48
C ARG A 727 -7.79 -23.42 -10.19
N PHE A 728 -8.51 -22.74 -11.06
CA PHE A 728 -9.38 -23.34 -12.07
C PHE A 728 -9.34 -22.44 -13.29
N ILE A 729 -8.64 -22.87 -14.33
CA ILE A 729 -8.32 -22.09 -15.52
C ILE A 729 -8.75 -22.85 -16.75
N ILE A 730 -9.41 -22.16 -17.69
CA ILE A 730 -9.68 -22.63 -19.05
C ILE A 730 -8.90 -21.74 -20.00
N THR A 731 -8.05 -22.34 -20.84
CA THR A 731 -7.37 -21.65 -21.93
C THR A 731 -8.11 -21.95 -23.23
N ILE A 732 -8.43 -20.92 -24.00
CA ILE A 732 -9.16 -20.98 -25.27
C ILE A 732 -8.34 -20.31 -26.36
N ASP A 733 -8.56 -20.72 -27.61
CA ASP A 733 -8.07 -20.02 -28.79
C ASP A 733 -9.16 -19.04 -29.28
N LYS A 734 -8.82 -17.74 -29.42
CA LYS A 734 -9.74 -16.66 -29.84
C LYS A 734 -9.43 -16.17 -31.22
#